data_a157bae512d290ffc4d94dba286a2a24
#
_entry.id   a157bae512d290ffc4d94dba286a2a24
#
_cell.length_a   1.000
_cell.length_b   1.000
_cell.length_c   1.000
_cell.angle_alpha   90.00
_cell.angle_beta   90.00
_cell.angle_gamma   90.00
#
_symmetry.space_group_name_H-M   'P 1'
#
loop_
_entity.id
_entity.type
_entity.pdbx_description
1 polymer ?
#
loop_
_entity_poly.entity_id
_entity_poly.type
_entity_poly.pdbx_seq_one_letter_code
_entity_poly.pdbx_strand_id
1 'polypeptide(L)'
;MPTRFDPVNSRCPHLLHGGDYNPEQWRRTPEIWDEDMRLLKRAGCNAMSVGIFAWAALEPSEGRFDFSWLDAIMDKLAANGAYAVLATPSGSKPAWLSRTYPEVCRVNADGTRQPHGGRHNHCRTSPVYRNKCQIVNRKLAERYKAHPALLVWHVSNEYNGGDCHCDMCYAAFRAWLKVRYNDDIDELNHAYWSAFWSHTFPDWDYVVPTDEGIHGLMLDWMRFKTAQTIDFFKAETAPLREITPDVPITTNFMTGSTTLDYWAFAKAVDVVSWDCYPMWHETGDDTLEAARVALLHDINRSMKGGKPFMLMESVPSIPTRGRIKKRKKPGMHLLSSLQAVAHGSDTVQYFQWRKSRGCMEKFHGAVVDHAGNEHTREFREVAEVGRALAKLDRVVGTTVSPEVAVIQDWENEWALNTGARVYLGENVKYREQCLAHYRPFWETGVPVDVVDQTCPLDSYKLVILPMAYMLRPGFAERLRGFVEAGGVAVMTYWSGVVDESDLCFLGGIPGEGLRDVFGVWEEESQSYFPHESVMIAMVRDNPLGMEGAYRAVDTCSVIHAEGAETLAVYATDYFAGSPALTVNAYGKGKAYYMACRNEQAFLTEFYGRLIGGMSLKRAMDTRLPDGVTAQIRTDGRNRYIFLMNFNDRQVTVDLPSTYMELLTGKTTGATATLDRYGVMVLTEP
;
A
#
# COMPACT_ATOMS: atom_id res chain seq x y z
N MET A 1 4.99 -8.79 19.42
CA MET A 1 4.18 -9.31 18.30
C MET A 1 4.18 -10.83 18.36
N PRO A 2 3.14 -11.53 17.85
CA PRO A 2 3.19 -12.98 17.73
C PRO A 2 4.35 -13.36 16.79
N THR A 3 4.97 -14.50 17.06
CA THR A 3 6.06 -15.02 16.23
C THR A 3 5.55 -15.69 14.95
N ARG A 4 4.27 -16.10 14.95
CA ARG A 4 3.57 -16.68 13.83
C ARG A 4 2.07 -16.36 13.94
N PHE A 5 1.45 -16.04 12.81
CA PHE A 5 0.00 -15.85 12.68
C PHE A 5 -0.68 -17.11 12.15
N ASP A 6 -1.97 -17.24 12.37
CA ASP A 6 -2.77 -18.25 11.71
C ASP A 6 -2.81 -18.01 10.20
N PRO A 7 -2.98 -19.07 9.38
CA PRO A 7 -3.23 -18.94 7.95
C PRO A 7 -4.47 -18.07 7.69
N VAL A 8 -4.63 -17.57 6.46
CA VAL A 8 -5.80 -16.76 6.06
C VAL A 8 -7.11 -17.44 6.49
N ASN A 9 -7.17 -18.75 6.36
CA ASN A 9 -8.24 -19.59 6.93
C ASN A 9 -7.64 -20.95 7.29
N SER A 10 -7.93 -21.48 8.48
CA SER A 10 -7.42 -22.75 8.99
C SER A 10 -7.75 -23.97 8.12
N ARG A 11 -8.79 -23.87 7.26
CA ARG A 11 -9.16 -24.91 6.29
C ARG A 11 -8.17 -25.05 5.13
N CYS A 12 -7.32 -24.04 4.89
CA CYS A 12 -6.27 -24.07 3.89
C CYS A 12 -4.95 -23.56 4.50
N PRO A 13 -4.14 -24.44 5.12
CA PRO A 13 -2.88 -24.08 5.75
C PRO A 13 -1.73 -23.96 4.73
N HIS A 14 -2.03 -23.58 3.50
CA HIS A 14 -1.11 -23.44 2.39
C HIS A 14 -1.07 -22.01 1.89
N LEU A 15 0.00 -21.63 1.19
CA LEU A 15 0.02 -20.40 0.41
C LEU A 15 -1.08 -20.47 -0.66
N LEU A 16 -1.90 -19.43 -0.77
CA LEU A 16 -2.98 -19.39 -1.77
C LEU A 16 -2.42 -18.97 -3.13
N HIS A 17 -2.82 -19.65 -4.17
CA HIS A 17 -2.43 -19.42 -5.55
C HIS A 17 -3.63 -19.52 -6.48
N GLY A 18 -3.81 -18.53 -7.37
CA GLY A 18 -4.94 -18.51 -8.30
C GLY A 18 -5.20 -17.14 -8.88
N GLY A 19 -6.44 -16.73 -8.97
CA GLY A 19 -6.77 -15.39 -9.49
C GLY A 19 -8.25 -15.18 -9.74
N ASP A 20 -8.55 -14.04 -10.32
CA ASP A 20 -9.90 -13.63 -10.66
C ASP A 20 -10.45 -14.50 -11.77
N TYR A 21 -11.49 -15.22 -11.45
CA TYR A 21 -12.21 -16.08 -12.35
C TYR A 21 -13.61 -15.54 -12.59
N ASN A 22 -13.90 -15.20 -13.85
CA ASN A 22 -15.17 -14.62 -14.28
C ASN A 22 -15.97 -15.62 -15.14
N PRO A 23 -16.45 -16.75 -14.58
CA PRO A 23 -17.09 -17.84 -15.31
C PRO A 23 -18.45 -17.45 -15.89
N GLU A 24 -19.09 -16.40 -15.35
CA GLU A 24 -20.36 -15.87 -15.89
C GLU A 24 -20.25 -15.42 -17.34
N GLN A 25 -19.06 -15.06 -17.82
CA GLN A 25 -18.80 -14.73 -19.23
C GLN A 25 -18.96 -15.94 -20.15
N TRP A 26 -18.86 -17.16 -19.63
CA TRP A 26 -18.82 -18.43 -20.38
C TRP A 26 -20.10 -19.25 -20.21
N ARG A 27 -21.19 -18.68 -19.67
CA ARG A 27 -22.47 -19.39 -19.45
C ARG A 27 -23.08 -20.00 -20.71
N ARG A 28 -22.71 -19.53 -21.92
CA ARG A 28 -23.15 -20.07 -23.21
C ARG A 28 -22.24 -21.19 -23.73
N THR A 29 -21.09 -21.41 -23.12
CA THR A 29 -20.05 -22.38 -23.47
C THR A 29 -19.52 -23.03 -22.19
N PRO A 30 -20.38 -23.69 -21.39
CA PRO A 30 -20.03 -24.20 -20.05
C PRO A 30 -18.96 -25.29 -20.06
N GLU A 31 -18.69 -25.91 -21.21
CA GLU A 31 -17.57 -26.85 -21.42
C GLU A 31 -16.21 -26.21 -21.11
N ILE A 32 -16.10 -24.88 -21.21
CA ILE A 32 -14.90 -24.13 -20.83
C ILE A 32 -14.63 -24.24 -19.33
N TRP A 33 -15.65 -24.36 -18.50
CA TRP A 33 -15.47 -24.50 -17.04
C TRP A 33 -14.75 -25.80 -16.69
N ASP A 34 -15.00 -26.90 -17.39
CA ASP A 34 -14.29 -28.18 -17.17
C ASP A 34 -12.83 -28.06 -17.58
N GLU A 35 -12.57 -27.44 -18.72
CA GLU A 35 -11.21 -27.16 -19.18
C GLU A 35 -10.48 -26.22 -18.19
N ASP A 36 -11.16 -25.21 -17.66
CA ASP A 36 -10.59 -24.32 -16.64
C ASP A 36 -10.19 -25.08 -15.36
N MET A 37 -11.00 -26.05 -14.91
CA MET A 37 -10.64 -26.88 -13.75
C MET A 37 -9.43 -27.78 -14.05
N ARG A 38 -9.32 -28.33 -15.26
CA ARG A 38 -8.14 -29.09 -15.70
C ARG A 38 -6.88 -28.20 -15.68
N LEU A 39 -6.98 -26.99 -16.25
CA LEU A 39 -5.89 -26.03 -16.32
C LEU A 39 -5.49 -25.51 -14.93
N LEU A 40 -6.46 -25.28 -14.04
CA LEU A 40 -6.24 -24.87 -12.64
C LEU A 40 -5.31 -25.87 -11.92
N LYS A 41 -5.60 -27.15 -12.01
CA LYS A 41 -4.71 -28.22 -11.47
C LYS A 41 -3.31 -28.19 -12.09
N ARG A 42 -3.23 -27.99 -13.39
CA ARG A 42 -1.95 -27.92 -14.11
C ARG A 42 -1.11 -26.72 -13.69
N ALA A 43 -1.75 -25.59 -13.38
CA ALA A 43 -1.09 -24.40 -12.89
C ALA A 43 -0.73 -24.47 -11.39
N GLY A 44 -1.20 -25.47 -10.65
CA GLY A 44 -1.01 -25.57 -9.20
C GLY A 44 -1.79 -24.51 -8.44
N CYS A 45 -2.95 -24.07 -8.96
CA CYS A 45 -3.82 -23.13 -8.28
C CYS A 45 -4.74 -23.87 -7.28
N ASN A 46 -4.98 -23.24 -6.12
CA ASN A 46 -5.79 -23.79 -5.05
C ASN A 46 -6.89 -22.82 -4.54
N ALA A 47 -6.93 -21.56 -5.03
CA ALA A 47 -7.92 -20.57 -4.64
C ALA A 47 -8.27 -19.64 -5.80
N MET A 48 -9.57 -19.41 -6.04
CA MET A 48 -10.06 -18.57 -7.13
C MET A 48 -11.00 -17.50 -6.60
N SER A 49 -10.81 -16.24 -7.01
CA SER A 49 -11.76 -15.17 -6.74
C SER A 49 -12.91 -15.24 -7.74
N VAL A 50 -14.15 -15.37 -7.25
CA VAL A 50 -15.30 -15.67 -8.13
C VAL A 50 -16.44 -14.71 -7.83
N GLY A 51 -17.10 -14.19 -8.88
CA GLY A 51 -18.35 -13.44 -8.76
C GLY A 51 -18.20 -11.93 -8.57
N ILE A 52 -17.01 -11.36 -8.75
CA ILE A 52 -16.66 -9.97 -8.41
C ILE A 52 -17.60 -8.95 -9.02
N PHE A 53 -17.93 -9.05 -10.32
CA PHE A 53 -18.82 -8.13 -11.02
C PHE A 53 -20.09 -8.80 -11.54
N ALA A 54 -20.49 -9.92 -10.96
CA ALA A 54 -21.50 -10.80 -11.49
C ALA A 54 -22.94 -10.44 -11.10
N TRP A 55 -23.24 -9.24 -10.56
CA TRP A 55 -24.57 -8.90 -10.05
C TRP A 55 -25.69 -9.11 -11.08
N ALA A 56 -25.50 -8.63 -12.31
CA ALA A 56 -26.50 -8.82 -13.38
C ALA A 56 -26.72 -10.29 -13.77
N ALA A 57 -25.74 -11.16 -13.54
CA ALA A 57 -25.88 -12.59 -13.75
C ALA A 57 -26.55 -13.30 -12.55
N LEU A 58 -26.35 -12.79 -11.32
CA LEU A 58 -26.97 -13.30 -10.10
C LEU A 58 -28.39 -12.81 -9.95
N GLU A 59 -28.69 -11.57 -10.33
CA GLU A 59 -30.02 -10.93 -10.23
C GLU A 59 -30.37 -10.21 -11.54
N PRO A 60 -30.80 -10.96 -12.57
CA PRO A 60 -31.12 -10.41 -13.91
C PRO A 60 -32.24 -9.37 -13.90
N SER A 61 -33.17 -9.45 -12.96
CA SER A 61 -34.18 -8.46 -12.66
C SER A 61 -34.43 -8.43 -11.16
N GLU A 62 -34.99 -7.33 -10.68
CA GLU A 62 -35.18 -7.11 -9.25
C GLU A 62 -35.93 -8.27 -8.56
N GLY A 63 -35.31 -8.82 -7.51
CA GLY A 63 -35.86 -9.93 -6.73
C GLY A 63 -35.80 -11.32 -7.40
N ARG A 64 -35.39 -11.41 -8.65
CA ARG A 64 -35.24 -12.68 -9.38
C ARG A 64 -33.76 -13.11 -9.39
N PHE A 65 -33.42 -14.08 -8.56
CA PHE A 65 -32.06 -14.59 -8.45
C PHE A 65 -31.83 -15.87 -9.25
N ASP A 66 -30.65 -15.99 -9.87
CA ASP A 66 -30.15 -17.17 -10.57
C ASP A 66 -28.72 -17.50 -10.10
N PHE A 67 -28.62 -18.48 -9.22
CA PHE A 67 -27.32 -18.96 -8.70
C PHE A 67 -26.83 -20.22 -9.40
N SER A 68 -27.58 -20.76 -10.38
CA SER A 68 -27.32 -22.08 -10.98
C SER A 68 -25.89 -22.22 -11.56
N TRP A 69 -25.40 -21.16 -12.21
CA TRP A 69 -24.06 -21.12 -12.76
C TRP A 69 -22.99 -21.05 -11.66
N LEU A 70 -23.26 -20.29 -10.58
CA LEU A 70 -22.30 -20.13 -9.48
C LEU A 70 -22.24 -21.42 -8.64
N ASP A 71 -23.38 -22.12 -8.44
CA ASP A 71 -23.40 -23.43 -7.80
C ASP A 71 -22.48 -24.40 -8.54
N ALA A 72 -22.63 -24.49 -9.87
CA ALA A 72 -21.81 -25.37 -10.70
C ALA A 72 -20.31 -25.05 -10.57
N ILE A 73 -19.94 -23.76 -10.46
CA ILE A 73 -18.53 -23.35 -10.28
C ILE A 73 -18.03 -23.72 -8.88
N MET A 74 -18.81 -23.42 -7.85
CA MET A 74 -18.47 -23.76 -6.46
C MET A 74 -18.28 -25.28 -6.30
N ASP A 75 -19.20 -26.10 -6.84
CA ASP A 75 -19.09 -27.56 -6.83
C ASP A 75 -17.84 -28.03 -7.58
N LYS A 76 -17.56 -27.45 -8.75
CA LYS A 76 -16.36 -27.80 -9.54
C LYS A 76 -15.07 -27.47 -8.79
N LEU A 77 -14.99 -26.32 -8.12
CA LEU A 77 -13.84 -25.95 -7.29
C LEU A 77 -13.65 -26.95 -6.16
N ALA A 78 -14.72 -27.28 -5.41
CA ALA A 78 -14.66 -28.27 -4.34
C ALA A 78 -14.22 -29.65 -4.82
N ALA A 79 -14.79 -30.13 -5.93
CA ALA A 79 -14.44 -31.43 -6.53
C ALA A 79 -12.97 -31.46 -7.01
N ASN A 80 -12.36 -30.33 -7.28
CA ASN A 80 -10.97 -30.21 -7.69
C ASN A 80 -9.99 -29.88 -6.54
N GLY A 81 -10.47 -29.84 -5.29
CA GLY A 81 -9.66 -29.53 -4.12
C GLY A 81 -9.22 -28.06 -4.08
N ALA A 82 -9.96 -27.17 -4.75
CA ALA A 82 -9.72 -25.75 -4.76
C ALA A 82 -10.80 -25.00 -3.98
N TYR A 83 -10.46 -23.78 -3.55
CA TYR A 83 -11.31 -22.91 -2.76
C TYR A 83 -11.78 -21.70 -3.56
N ALA A 84 -12.87 -21.09 -3.10
CA ALA A 84 -13.37 -19.83 -3.57
C ALA A 84 -13.07 -18.71 -2.57
N VAL A 85 -12.44 -17.66 -3.04
CA VAL A 85 -12.50 -16.30 -2.48
C VAL A 85 -13.76 -15.69 -3.08
N LEU A 86 -14.90 -15.90 -2.42
CA LEU A 86 -16.21 -15.58 -3.00
C LEU A 86 -16.53 -14.10 -2.86
N ALA A 87 -16.75 -13.45 -4.01
CA ALA A 87 -16.98 -12.02 -4.01
C ALA A 87 -18.47 -11.64 -3.88
N THR A 88 -18.70 -10.47 -3.27
CA THR A 88 -19.96 -9.75 -3.37
C THR A 88 -19.88 -8.77 -4.54
N PRO A 89 -20.93 -8.61 -5.36
CA PRO A 89 -20.79 -8.01 -6.69
C PRO A 89 -21.04 -6.51 -6.74
N SER A 90 -21.01 -5.79 -5.63
CA SER A 90 -21.44 -4.39 -5.53
C SER A 90 -20.55 -3.38 -6.28
N GLY A 91 -19.35 -3.77 -6.69
CA GLY A 91 -18.47 -2.92 -7.51
C GLY A 91 -19.09 -2.52 -8.86
N SER A 92 -20.05 -3.33 -9.39
CA SER A 92 -20.74 -3.04 -10.64
C SER A 92 -22.21 -3.44 -10.54
N LYS A 93 -23.10 -2.45 -10.59
CA LYS A 93 -24.54 -2.66 -10.44
C LYS A 93 -25.22 -3.02 -11.77
N PRO A 94 -26.32 -3.81 -11.73
CA PRO A 94 -27.09 -4.15 -12.92
C PRO A 94 -27.86 -2.94 -13.47
N ALA A 95 -28.17 -2.97 -14.78
CA ALA A 95 -28.83 -1.88 -15.49
C ALA A 95 -30.22 -1.56 -14.93
N TRP A 96 -30.99 -2.59 -14.52
CA TRP A 96 -32.31 -2.40 -13.92
C TRP A 96 -32.25 -1.53 -12.67
N LEU A 97 -31.19 -1.67 -11.83
CA LEU A 97 -31.04 -0.90 -10.60
C LEU A 97 -30.86 0.59 -10.87
N SER A 98 -30.02 0.95 -11.83
CA SER A 98 -29.83 2.35 -12.24
C SER A 98 -31.07 2.96 -12.90
N ARG A 99 -31.86 2.14 -13.61
CA ARG A 99 -33.07 2.62 -14.30
C ARG A 99 -34.22 2.82 -13.33
N THR A 100 -34.41 1.89 -12.40
CA THR A 100 -35.53 1.93 -11.43
C THR A 100 -35.27 2.96 -10.35
N TYR A 101 -34.01 3.11 -9.93
CA TYR A 101 -33.59 3.96 -8.81
C TYR A 101 -32.42 4.87 -9.26
N PRO A 102 -32.67 5.92 -10.07
CA PRO A 102 -31.59 6.78 -10.59
C PRO A 102 -30.72 7.42 -9.51
N GLU A 103 -31.26 7.63 -8.29
CA GLU A 103 -30.56 8.20 -7.14
C GLU A 103 -29.42 7.33 -6.63
N VAL A 104 -29.34 6.06 -7.04
CA VAL A 104 -28.18 5.20 -6.72
C VAL A 104 -26.92 5.58 -7.50
N CYS A 105 -27.06 6.34 -8.59
CA CYS A 105 -25.92 6.79 -9.38
C CYS A 105 -25.28 8.03 -8.77
N ARG A 106 -23.95 8.13 -8.85
CA ARG A 106 -23.20 9.31 -8.40
C ARG A 106 -23.63 10.59 -9.09
N VAL A 107 -23.43 11.69 -8.39
CA VAL A 107 -23.49 13.04 -8.92
C VAL A 107 -22.08 13.62 -8.92
N ASN A 108 -21.65 14.17 -10.05
CA ASN A 108 -20.37 14.87 -10.19
C ASN A 108 -20.40 16.24 -9.50
N ALA A 109 -19.24 16.88 -9.34
CA ALA A 109 -19.14 18.19 -8.71
C ALA A 109 -19.90 19.30 -9.48
N ASP A 110 -20.11 19.13 -10.80
CA ASP A 110 -20.91 20.03 -11.64
C ASP A 110 -22.44 19.79 -11.52
N GLY A 111 -22.87 18.92 -10.61
CA GLY A 111 -24.28 18.57 -10.41
C GLY A 111 -24.84 17.54 -11.39
N THR A 112 -24.08 17.09 -12.39
CA THR A 112 -24.54 16.08 -13.35
C THR A 112 -24.53 14.68 -12.74
N ARG A 113 -25.64 13.94 -12.93
CA ARG A 113 -25.73 12.54 -12.49
C ARG A 113 -25.05 11.63 -13.51
N GLN A 114 -24.19 10.74 -13.03
CA GLN A 114 -23.54 9.76 -13.90
C GLN A 114 -24.56 8.77 -14.48
N PRO A 115 -24.46 8.42 -15.77
CA PRO A 115 -25.32 7.41 -16.39
C PRO A 115 -24.97 6.00 -15.87
N HIS A 116 -25.81 5.02 -16.20
CA HIS A 116 -25.45 3.62 -16.02
C HIS A 116 -24.25 3.26 -16.89
N GLY A 117 -23.37 2.41 -16.35
CA GLY A 117 -22.17 1.91 -17.03
C GLY A 117 -20.90 2.09 -16.20
N GLY A 118 -19.83 1.44 -16.58
CA GLY A 118 -18.61 1.38 -15.80
C GLY A 118 -18.79 0.68 -14.46
N ARG A 119 -17.78 0.80 -13.62
CA ARG A 119 -17.79 0.30 -12.24
C ARG A 119 -17.66 1.46 -11.24
N HIS A 120 -18.07 1.26 -9.97
CA HIS A 120 -17.99 2.25 -8.88
C HIS A 120 -18.72 3.58 -9.13
N ASN A 121 -19.72 3.60 -10.01
CA ASN A 121 -20.53 4.79 -10.28
C ASN A 121 -21.79 4.89 -9.38
N HIS A 122 -21.78 4.26 -8.22
CA HIS A 122 -22.86 4.28 -7.24
C HIS A 122 -22.59 5.25 -6.09
N CYS A 123 -23.66 5.80 -5.51
CA CYS A 123 -23.63 6.61 -4.32
C CYS A 123 -23.59 5.71 -3.08
N ARG A 124 -22.54 5.76 -2.29
CA ARG A 124 -22.37 4.96 -1.06
C ARG A 124 -23.30 5.40 0.08
N THR A 125 -23.84 6.60 -0.02
CA THR A 125 -24.82 7.14 0.95
C THR A 125 -26.25 6.70 0.64
N SER A 126 -26.55 6.29 -0.61
CA SER A 126 -27.89 5.91 -1.02
C SER A 126 -28.45 4.75 -0.18
N PRO A 127 -29.56 4.93 0.57
CA PRO A 127 -30.15 3.85 1.37
C PRO A 127 -30.69 2.73 0.47
N VAL A 128 -31.16 3.05 -0.71
CA VAL A 128 -31.63 2.06 -1.70
C VAL A 128 -30.47 1.18 -2.12
N TYR A 129 -29.31 1.76 -2.48
CA TYR A 129 -28.16 0.98 -2.90
C TYR A 129 -27.64 0.07 -1.79
N ARG A 130 -27.51 0.60 -0.57
CA ARG A 130 -27.11 -0.16 0.62
C ARG A 130 -28.04 -1.34 0.89
N ASN A 131 -29.35 -1.12 0.83
CA ASN A 131 -30.33 -2.19 1.02
C ASN A 131 -30.20 -3.28 -0.02
N LYS A 132 -30.04 -2.92 -1.32
CA LYS A 132 -29.87 -3.90 -2.41
C LYS A 132 -28.58 -4.70 -2.25
N CYS A 133 -27.46 -4.07 -1.84
CA CYS A 133 -26.23 -4.78 -1.53
C CYS A 133 -26.43 -5.79 -0.38
N GLN A 134 -27.10 -5.39 0.70
CA GLN A 134 -27.37 -6.29 1.81
C GLN A 134 -28.23 -7.48 1.41
N ILE A 135 -29.23 -7.27 0.53
CA ILE A 135 -30.08 -8.36 0.04
C ILE A 135 -29.25 -9.40 -0.75
N VAL A 136 -28.46 -8.96 -1.73
CA VAL A 136 -27.67 -9.90 -2.53
C VAL A 136 -26.60 -10.60 -1.69
N ASN A 137 -25.97 -9.89 -0.76
CA ASN A 137 -24.95 -10.45 0.13
C ASN A 137 -25.54 -11.48 1.08
N ARG A 138 -26.72 -11.20 1.64
CA ARG A 138 -27.47 -12.17 2.46
C ARG A 138 -27.80 -13.44 1.68
N LYS A 139 -28.29 -13.30 0.44
CA LYS A 139 -28.60 -14.45 -0.43
C LYS A 139 -27.36 -15.30 -0.73
N LEU A 140 -26.22 -14.67 -0.99
CA LEU A 140 -24.94 -15.36 -1.16
C LEU A 140 -24.53 -16.12 0.12
N ALA A 141 -24.58 -15.45 1.27
CA ALA A 141 -24.19 -16.04 2.55
C ALA A 141 -25.10 -17.22 2.93
N GLU A 142 -26.44 -17.05 2.86
CA GLU A 142 -27.40 -18.11 3.14
C GLU A 142 -27.16 -19.34 2.28
N ARG A 143 -26.85 -19.13 0.99
CA ARG A 143 -26.64 -20.22 0.04
C ARG A 143 -25.34 -20.98 0.26
N TYR A 144 -24.23 -20.27 0.50
CA TYR A 144 -22.89 -20.88 0.51
C TYR A 144 -22.29 -21.07 1.91
N LYS A 145 -23.00 -20.75 3.01
CA LYS A 145 -22.49 -20.85 4.40
C LYS A 145 -21.88 -22.20 4.77
N ALA A 146 -22.37 -23.30 4.21
CA ALA A 146 -21.88 -24.66 4.45
C ALA A 146 -21.09 -25.24 3.27
N HIS A 147 -20.85 -24.44 2.23
CA HIS A 147 -20.20 -24.94 1.02
C HIS A 147 -18.70 -25.18 1.25
N PRO A 148 -18.17 -26.38 0.90
CA PRO A 148 -16.78 -26.74 1.19
C PRO A 148 -15.76 -25.85 0.48
N ALA A 149 -16.08 -25.25 -0.66
CA ALA A 149 -15.18 -24.35 -1.36
C ALA A 149 -15.11 -22.95 -0.76
N LEU A 150 -16.10 -22.46 0.01
CA LEU A 150 -16.07 -21.10 0.57
C LEU A 150 -14.92 -20.95 1.56
N LEU A 151 -13.93 -20.11 1.25
CA LEU A 151 -12.76 -19.88 2.09
C LEU A 151 -12.72 -18.46 2.69
N VAL A 152 -12.93 -17.46 1.87
CA VAL A 152 -12.86 -16.03 2.22
C VAL A 152 -13.96 -15.27 1.50
N TRP A 153 -14.53 -14.25 2.13
CA TRP A 153 -15.38 -13.28 1.45
C TRP A 153 -14.54 -12.13 0.89
N HIS A 154 -14.65 -11.89 -0.39
CA HIS A 154 -14.14 -10.70 -1.07
C HIS A 154 -15.28 -9.71 -1.26
N VAL A 155 -15.33 -8.64 -0.46
CA VAL A 155 -16.46 -7.71 -0.50
C VAL A 155 -16.22 -6.61 -1.50
N SER A 156 -17.10 -6.52 -2.51
CA SER A 156 -16.96 -5.57 -3.62
C SER A 156 -15.65 -5.75 -4.40
N ASN A 157 -15.02 -4.67 -4.80
CA ASN A 157 -13.70 -4.65 -5.45
C ASN A 157 -13.12 -3.24 -5.39
N GLU A 158 -11.84 -3.10 -5.07
CA GLU A 158 -11.07 -1.87 -5.21
C GLU A 158 -11.85 -0.61 -4.78
N TYR A 159 -12.37 -0.56 -3.55
CA TYR A 159 -13.01 0.65 -3.06
C TYR A 159 -12.09 1.85 -3.25
N ASN A 160 -12.39 2.68 -4.21
CA ASN A 160 -11.69 3.92 -4.41
C ASN A 160 -12.60 5.11 -4.09
N GLY A 161 -12.02 6.23 -3.79
CA GLY A 161 -12.71 7.39 -3.31
C GLY A 161 -13.39 8.21 -4.40
N GLY A 162 -14.00 7.63 -5.42
CA GLY A 162 -14.78 8.43 -6.34
C GLY A 162 -15.82 9.26 -5.60
N ASP A 163 -15.86 10.55 -5.88
CA ASP A 163 -16.71 11.51 -5.17
C ASP A 163 -18.16 11.44 -5.62
N CYS A 164 -19.08 11.72 -4.70
CA CYS A 164 -20.49 11.91 -5.00
C CYS A 164 -20.99 13.19 -4.34
N HIS A 165 -21.38 14.13 -5.15
CA HIS A 165 -21.80 15.48 -4.75
C HIS A 165 -23.33 15.62 -4.72
N CYS A 166 -24.07 14.56 -4.38
CA CYS A 166 -25.53 14.62 -4.21
C CYS A 166 -25.92 15.15 -2.83
N ASP A 167 -27.16 15.61 -2.70
CA ASP A 167 -27.70 16.14 -1.45
C ASP A 167 -27.58 15.15 -0.27
N MET A 168 -27.75 13.86 -0.52
CA MET A 168 -27.56 12.84 0.53
C MET A 168 -26.12 12.80 1.04
N CYS A 169 -25.13 12.91 0.15
CA CYS A 169 -23.72 12.94 0.54
C CYS A 169 -23.37 14.23 1.30
N TYR A 170 -23.90 15.37 0.88
CA TYR A 170 -23.67 16.63 1.58
C TYR A 170 -24.35 16.65 2.96
N ALA A 171 -25.57 16.14 3.07
CA ALA A 171 -26.25 16.00 4.36
C ALA A 171 -25.46 15.06 5.31
N ALA A 172 -24.95 13.93 4.79
CA ALA A 172 -24.12 13.02 5.57
C ALA A 172 -22.78 13.64 5.97
N PHE A 173 -22.17 14.43 5.10
CA PHE A 173 -20.95 15.16 5.39
C PHE A 173 -21.15 16.19 6.51
N ARG A 174 -22.20 17.01 6.42
CA ARG A 174 -22.56 17.95 7.49
C ARG A 174 -22.85 17.26 8.82
N ALA A 175 -23.55 16.13 8.78
CA ALA A 175 -23.77 15.34 10.00
C ALA A 175 -22.46 14.82 10.61
N TRP A 176 -21.53 14.38 9.77
CA TRP A 176 -20.20 13.94 10.21
C TRP A 176 -19.37 15.10 10.80
N LEU A 177 -19.41 16.27 10.17
CA LEU A 177 -18.75 17.48 10.68
C LEU A 177 -19.31 17.94 12.03
N LYS A 178 -20.65 17.90 12.21
CA LYS A 178 -21.29 18.20 13.49
C LYS A 178 -20.76 17.33 14.64
N VAL A 179 -20.52 16.04 14.38
CA VAL A 179 -19.91 15.16 15.37
C VAL A 179 -18.44 15.54 15.63
N ARG A 180 -17.69 15.88 14.59
CA ARG A 180 -16.27 16.24 14.69
C ARG A 180 -16.04 17.54 15.45
N TYR A 181 -16.90 18.51 15.25
CA TYR A 181 -16.82 19.86 15.83
C TYR A 181 -17.86 20.13 16.92
N ASN A 182 -18.36 19.07 17.59
CA ASN A 182 -19.32 19.16 18.73
C ASN A 182 -20.58 20.00 18.43
N ASP A 183 -21.06 20.00 17.18
CA ASP A 183 -22.16 20.85 16.66
C ASP A 183 -21.92 22.36 16.84
N ASP A 184 -20.64 22.78 16.91
CA ASP A 184 -20.22 24.17 17.03
C ASP A 184 -19.65 24.66 15.70
N ILE A 185 -20.41 25.55 15.04
CA ILE A 185 -20.01 26.13 13.73
C ILE A 185 -18.86 27.13 13.86
N ASP A 186 -18.72 27.77 15.01
CA ASP A 186 -17.63 28.71 15.24
C ASP A 186 -16.30 27.95 15.44
N GLU A 187 -16.33 26.79 16.08
CA GLU A 187 -15.17 25.90 16.18
C GLU A 187 -14.72 25.42 14.79
N LEU A 188 -15.67 25.01 13.92
CA LEU A 188 -15.37 24.66 12.54
C LEU A 188 -14.76 25.86 11.78
N ASN A 189 -15.36 27.04 11.89
CA ASN A 189 -14.85 28.24 11.23
C ASN A 189 -13.44 28.60 11.69
N HIS A 190 -13.15 28.42 12.98
CA HIS A 190 -11.81 28.63 13.52
C HIS A 190 -10.82 27.59 12.96
N ALA A 191 -11.16 26.31 12.99
CA ALA A 191 -10.33 25.23 12.46
C ALA A 191 -10.05 25.36 10.96
N TYR A 192 -10.97 25.95 10.20
CA TYR A 192 -10.79 26.17 8.76
C TYR A 192 -10.16 27.52 8.41
N TRP A 193 -9.89 28.37 9.41
CA TRP A 193 -9.43 29.75 9.22
C TRP A 193 -10.28 30.53 8.21
N SER A 194 -11.59 30.30 8.25
CA SER A 194 -12.55 30.74 7.25
C SER A 194 -12.77 32.27 7.21
N ALA A 195 -12.28 32.99 8.20
CA ALA A 195 -12.28 34.46 8.21
C ALA A 195 -11.46 35.05 7.05
N PHE A 196 -10.44 34.32 6.53
CA PHE A 196 -9.66 34.75 5.38
C PHE A 196 -10.54 34.69 4.12
N TRP A 197 -10.54 35.71 3.31
CA TRP A 197 -11.39 35.91 2.13
C TRP A 197 -12.91 35.83 2.38
N SER A 198 -13.36 36.06 3.63
CA SER A 198 -14.79 36.02 4.00
C SER A 198 -15.47 34.68 3.74
N HIS A 199 -14.78 33.57 3.96
CA HIS A 199 -15.31 32.21 3.81
C HIS A 199 -16.08 31.70 5.04
N THR A 200 -16.29 32.54 6.07
CA THR A 200 -16.98 32.16 7.31
C THR A 200 -18.41 31.65 7.04
N PHE A 201 -18.68 30.44 7.48
CA PHE A 201 -19.98 29.82 7.37
C PHE A 201 -20.91 30.32 8.48
N PRO A 202 -22.10 30.88 8.17
CA PRO A 202 -23.05 31.35 9.17
C PRO A 202 -23.79 30.20 9.86
N ASP A 203 -23.98 29.07 9.16
CA ASP A 203 -24.52 27.82 9.70
C ASP A 203 -24.11 26.60 8.83
N TRP A 204 -24.51 25.41 9.27
CA TRP A 204 -24.13 24.14 8.62
C TRP A 204 -24.64 23.99 7.18
N ASP A 205 -25.76 24.62 6.81
CA ASP A 205 -26.37 24.43 5.49
C ASP A 205 -25.50 25.04 4.37
N TYR A 206 -24.62 26.00 4.72
CA TYR A 206 -23.68 26.61 3.78
C TYR A 206 -22.41 25.76 3.58
N VAL A 207 -22.13 24.77 4.43
CA VAL A 207 -20.92 23.96 4.33
C VAL A 207 -21.06 22.93 3.20
N VAL A 208 -20.30 23.15 2.11
CA VAL A 208 -20.20 22.26 0.97
C VAL A 208 -18.74 22.08 0.54
N PRO A 209 -18.27 20.88 0.16
CA PRO A 209 -16.86 20.61 -0.14
C PRO A 209 -16.50 20.99 -1.58
N THR A 210 -16.68 22.27 -1.94
CA THR A 210 -16.46 22.76 -3.31
C THR A 210 -15.43 23.90 -3.38
N ASP A 211 -14.94 24.37 -2.26
CA ASP A 211 -13.95 25.44 -2.20
C ASP A 211 -12.57 24.88 -1.85
N GLU A 212 -11.73 24.71 -2.87
CA GLU A 212 -10.35 24.24 -2.72
C GLU A 212 -9.46 25.23 -1.96
N GLY A 213 -9.88 26.49 -1.79
CA GLY A 213 -9.16 27.50 -1.00
C GLY A 213 -9.30 27.31 0.53
N ILE A 214 -10.23 26.47 0.99
CA ILE A 214 -10.39 26.13 2.41
C ILE A 214 -9.78 24.72 2.65
N HIS A 215 -8.47 24.69 2.94
CA HIS A 215 -7.71 23.44 3.03
C HIS A 215 -8.28 22.48 4.08
N GLY A 216 -8.64 22.95 5.27
CA GLY A 216 -9.27 22.13 6.33
C GLY A 216 -10.58 21.48 5.88
N LEU A 217 -11.42 22.18 5.09
CA LEU A 217 -12.63 21.64 4.50
C LEU A 217 -12.32 20.48 3.53
N MET A 218 -11.31 20.67 2.67
CA MET A 218 -10.90 19.64 1.70
C MET A 218 -10.32 18.41 2.40
N LEU A 219 -9.52 18.59 3.45
CA LEU A 219 -9.03 17.48 4.28
C LEU A 219 -10.19 16.71 4.94
N ASP A 220 -11.15 17.42 5.51
CA ASP A 220 -12.31 16.78 6.14
C ASP A 220 -13.22 16.09 5.13
N TRP A 221 -13.32 16.60 3.90
CA TRP A 221 -13.97 15.87 2.82
C TRP A 221 -13.28 14.54 2.50
N MET A 222 -11.94 14.51 2.46
CA MET A 222 -11.17 13.27 2.25
C MET A 222 -11.34 12.28 3.41
N ARG A 223 -11.33 12.77 4.66
CA ARG A 223 -11.62 11.97 5.86
C ARG A 223 -13.03 11.41 5.84
N PHE A 224 -14.02 12.24 5.51
CA PHE A 224 -15.41 11.82 5.37
C PHE A 224 -15.57 10.75 4.29
N LYS A 225 -14.95 10.90 3.12
CA LYS A 225 -14.98 9.88 2.07
C LYS A 225 -14.47 8.53 2.55
N THR A 226 -13.40 8.53 3.32
CA THR A 226 -12.85 7.33 3.96
C THR A 226 -13.85 6.75 4.97
N ALA A 227 -14.35 7.56 5.90
CA ALA A 227 -15.32 7.14 6.90
C ALA A 227 -16.61 6.57 6.27
N GLN A 228 -17.15 7.25 5.26
CA GLN A 228 -18.35 6.84 4.52
C GLN A 228 -18.13 5.54 3.73
N THR A 229 -16.92 5.33 3.21
CA THR A 229 -16.57 4.08 2.52
C THR A 229 -16.50 2.91 3.50
N ILE A 230 -15.89 3.13 4.66
CA ILE A 230 -15.82 2.12 5.74
C ILE A 230 -17.22 1.80 6.28
N ASP A 231 -18.07 2.81 6.46
CA ASP A 231 -19.45 2.61 6.91
C ASP A 231 -20.26 1.82 5.87
N PHE A 232 -20.10 2.13 4.59
CA PHE A 232 -20.72 1.36 3.50
C PHE A 232 -20.20 -0.10 3.49
N PHE A 233 -18.89 -0.32 3.60
CA PHE A 233 -18.31 -1.65 3.71
C PHE A 233 -18.88 -2.44 4.90
N LYS A 234 -19.02 -1.81 6.08
CA LYS A 234 -19.63 -2.45 7.25
C LYS A 234 -21.10 -2.83 6.99
N ALA A 235 -21.86 -1.98 6.30
CA ALA A 235 -23.23 -2.29 5.91
C ALA A 235 -23.30 -3.48 4.95
N GLU A 236 -22.37 -3.59 3.99
CA GLU A 236 -22.27 -4.71 3.05
C GLU A 236 -21.86 -6.02 3.75
N THR A 237 -20.98 -5.94 4.73
CA THR A 237 -20.49 -7.12 5.48
C THR A 237 -21.42 -7.61 6.56
N ALA A 238 -22.36 -6.80 7.04
CA ALA A 238 -23.25 -7.16 8.12
C ALA A 238 -23.97 -8.52 7.93
N PRO A 239 -24.63 -8.80 6.79
CA PRO A 239 -25.27 -10.11 6.56
C PRO A 239 -24.27 -11.27 6.46
N LEU A 240 -23.03 -11.01 5.98
CA LEU A 240 -21.99 -12.02 5.91
C LEU A 240 -21.51 -12.41 7.31
N ARG A 241 -21.26 -11.43 8.16
CA ARG A 241 -20.84 -11.66 9.54
C ARG A 241 -21.92 -12.34 10.39
N GLU A 242 -23.19 -12.01 10.15
CA GLU A 242 -24.34 -12.64 10.82
C GLU A 242 -24.44 -14.14 10.48
N ILE A 243 -24.25 -14.50 9.20
CA ILE A 243 -24.56 -15.86 8.70
C ILE A 243 -23.31 -16.76 8.68
N THR A 244 -22.14 -16.18 8.46
CA THR A 244 -20.85 -16.89 8.34
C THR A 244 -19.75 -16.22 9.18
N PRO A 245 -19.92 -16.12 10.52
CA PRO A 245 -19.02 -15.37 11.39
C PRO A 245 -17.55 -15.87 11.36
N ASP A 246 -17.34 -17.14 11.04
CA ASP A 246 -16.01 -17.76 11.02
C ASP A 246 -15.30 -17.67 9.66
N VAL A 247 -15.96 -17.10 8.65
CA VAL A 247 -15.34 -16.91 7.32
C VAL A 247 -14.69 -15.52 7.27
N PRO A 248 -13.36 -15.44 7.05
CA PRO A 248 -12.68 -14.15 6.98
C PRO A 248 -13.22 -13.26 5.86
N ILE A 249 -13.21 -11.96 6.10
CA ILE A 249 -13.67 -10.93 5.15
C ILE A 249 -12.50 -10.04 4.76
N THR A 250 -12.36 -9.80 3.47
CA THR A 250 -11.40 -8.88 2.87
C THR A 250 -12.03 -8.03 1.76
N THR A 251 -11.30 -7.04 1.31
CA THR A 251 -11.49 -6.33 0.04
C THR A 251 -10.13 -5.87 -0.44
N ASN A 252 -9.90 -5.87 -1.76
CA ASN A 252 -8.61 -5.50 -2.32
C ASN A 252 -8.38 -3.99 -2.27
N PHE A 253 -7.28 -3.60 -1.64
CA PHE A 253 -6.87 -2.21 -1.48
C PHE A 253 -6.08 -1.72 -2.70
N MET A 254 -6.21 -0.45 -2.97
CA MET A 254 -5.41 0.27 -3.96
C MET A 254 -4.39 1.17 -3.24
N THR A 255 -3.46 0.60 -2.50
CA THR A 255 -2.52 1.36 -1.65
C THR A 255 -1.62 2.32 -2.42
N GLY A 256 -1.48 2.15 -3.73
CA GLY A 256 -0.89 3.13 -4.62
C GLY A 256 -1.77 4.37 -4.89
N SER A 257 -3.05 4.39 -4.45
CA SER A 257 -3.97 5.52 -4.62
C SER A 257 -3.93 6.47 -3.42
N THR A 258 -4.27 7.74 -3.68
CA THR A 258 -4.40 8.80 -2.66
C THR A 258 -5.84 9.07 -2.24
N THR A 259 -6.80 8.28 -2.70
CA THR A 259 -8.23 8.62 -2.57
C THR A 259 -8.87 8.25 -1.24
N LEU A 260 -8.29 7.30 -0.51
CA LEU A 260 -8.76 6.83 0.80
C LEU A 260 -7.57 6.63 1.75
N ASP A 261 -7.82 6.77 3.04
CA ASP A 261 -6.89 6.32 4.08
C ASP A 261 -7.08 4.80 4.30
N TYR A 262 -6.14 4.02 3.78
CA TYR A 262 -6.18 2.56 3.92
C TYR A 262 -5.74 2.09 5.31
N TRP A 263 -5.03 2.90 6.11
CA TRP A 263 -4.77 2.60 7.53
C TRP A 263 -6.06 2.54 8.33
N ALA A 264 -6.94 3.52 8.12
CA ALA A 264 -8.27 3.53 8.73
C ALA A 264 -9.12 2.35 8.22
N PHE A 265 -9.08 2.07 6.92
CA PHE A 265 -9.87 1.00 6.32
C PHE A 265 -9.40 -0.40 6.76
N ALA A 266 -8.11 -0.63 6.94
CA ALA A 266 -7.54 -1.90 7.38
C ALA A 266 -8.13 -2.38 8.72
N LYS A 267 -8.59 -1.46 9.58
CA LYS A 267 -9.26 -1.80 10.85
C LYS A 267 -10.59 -2.53 10.66
N ALA A 268 -11.24 -2.39 9.49
CA ALA A 268 -12.55 -2.97 9.19
C ALA A 268 -12.49 -4.35 8.52
N VAL A 269 -11.38 -4.75 7.93
CA VAL A 269 -11.16 -6.06 7.29
C VAL A 269 -10.50 -7.06 8.25
N ASP A 270 -10.69 -8.35 8.04
CA ASP A 270 -10.03 -9.40 8.85
C ASP A 270 -8.61 -9.67 8.34
N VAL A 271 -8.42 -9.59 7.03
CA VAL A 271 -7.14 -9.72 6.33
C VAL A 271 -7.01 -8.56 5.36
N VAL A 272 -5.84 -7.90 5.36
CA VAL A 272 -5.51 -6.92 4.32
C VAL A 272 -5.28 -7.65 3.01
N SER A 273 -5.84 -7.16 1.93
CA SER A 273 -5.51 -7.60 0.57
C SER A 273 -5.31 -6.39 -0.33
N TRP A 274 -4.52 -6.53 -1.38
CA TRP A 274 -4.26 -5.42 -2.30
C TRP A 274 -3.85 -5.88 -3.69
N ASP A 275 -3.84 -4.94 -4.64
CA ASP A 275 -3.57 -5.17 -6.04
C ASP A 275 -2.27 -4.52 -6.47
N CYS A 276 -1.38 -5.32 -7.06
CA CYS A 276 -0.04 -4.89 -7.44
C CYS A 276 0.23 -5.15 -8.92
N TYR A 277 0.38 -4.06 -9.67
CA TYR A 277 0.68 -4.08 -11.11
C TYR A 277 2.00 -3.36 -11.41
N PRO A 278 3.16 -3.98 -11.13
CA PRO A 278 4.46 -3.37 -11.39
C PRO A 278 4.71 -3.14 -12.88
N MET A 279 5.37 -2.03 -13.18
CA MET A 279 5.72 -1.61 -14.54
C MET A 279 7.12 -2.09 -14.93
N TRP A 280 7.35 -3.42 -14.83
CA TRP A 280 8.63 -4.03 -15.13
C TRP A 280 9.17 -3.66 -16.51
N HIS A 281 10.47 -3.36 -16.59
CA HIS A 281 11.21 -3.05 -17.80
C HIS A 281 10.82 -1.73 -18.48
N GLU A 282 9.95 -0.91 -17.89
CA GLU A 282 9.48 0.31 -18.52
C GLU A 282 10.52 1.44 -18.47
N THR A 283 11.11 1.66 -17.31
CA THR A 283 12.13 2.70 -17.08
C THR A 283 13.56 2.27 -17.41
N GLY A 284 13.79 0.97 -17.55
CA GLY A 284 15.13 0.39 -17.68
C GLY A 284 15.85 0.13 -16.35
N ASP A 285 15.27 0.55 -15.22
CA ASP A 285 15.74 0.26 -13.86
C ASP A 285 14.71 -0.61 -13.11
N ASP A 286 14.83 -1.92 -13.28
CA ASP A 286 13.97 -2.89 -12.60
C ASP A 286 14.23 -2.93 -11.08
N THR A 287 15.41 -2.50 -10.62
CA THR A 287 15.75 -2.44 -9.19
C THR A 287 14.95 -1.34 -8.48
N LEU A 288 14.83 -0.17 -9.10
CA LEU A 288 14.01 0.93 -8.57
C LEU A 288 12.53 0.55 -8.51
N GLU A 289 12.02 -0.10 -9.56
CA GLU A 289 10.64 -0.61 -9.56
C GLU A 289 10.44 -1.67 -8.48
N ALA A 290 11.41 -2.56 -8.28
CA ALA A 290 11.37 -3.56 -7.22
C ALA A 290 11.34 -2.93 -5.81
N ALA A 291 12.14 -1.89 -5.57
CA ALA A 291 12.13 -1.17 -4.29
C ALA A 291 10.79 -0.46 -4.05
N ARG A 292 10.18 0.14 -5.10
CA ARG A 292 8.85 0.75 -5.02
C ARG A 292 7.77 -0.28 -4.69
N VAL A 293 7.81 -1.43 -5.31
CA VAL A 293 6.89 -2.55 -5.05
C VAL A 293 7.08 -3.09 -3.64
N ALA A 294 8.31 -3.24 -3.18
CA ALA A 294 8.66 -3.67 -1.83
C ALA A 294 8.08 -2.73 -0.77
N LEU A 295 8.24 -1.41 -0.93
CA LEU A 295 7.66 -0.40 -0.05
C LEU A 295 6.13 -0.57 0.05
N LEU A 296 5.44 -0.77 -1.08
CA LEU A 296 3.99 -0.97 -1.08
C LEU A 296 3.57 -2.29 -0.42
N HIS A 297 4.33 -3.37 -0.59
CA HIS A 297 4.10 -4.61 0.14
C HIS A 297 4.28 -4.42 1.66
N ASP A 298 5.32 -3.70 2.07
CA ASP A 298 5.60 -3.43 3.48
C ASP A 298 4.53 -2.53 4.12
N ILE A 299 3.93 -1.56 3.40
CA ILE A 299 2.76 -0.82 3.86
C ILE A 299 1.62 -1.80 4.20
N ASN A 300 1.26 -2.69 3.27
CA ASN A 300 0.14 -3.61 3.46
C ASN A 300 0.40 -4.60 4.61
N ARG A 301 1.62 -5.08 4.77
CA ARG A 301 2.02 -5.91 5.91
C ARG A 301 1.91 -5.15 7.24
N SER A 302 2.33 -3.90 7.26
CA SER A 302 2.39 -3.09 8.48
C SER A 302 1.01 -2.73 9.02
N MET A 303 -0.02 -2.57 8.15
CA MET A 303 -1.38 -2.15 8.52
C MET A 303 -2.05 -3.01 9.60
N LYS A 304 -1.66 -4.28 9.76
CA LYS A 304 -2.17 -5.19 10.79
C LYS A 304 -1.06 -5.76 11.69
N GLY A 305 -0.06 -4.93 12.01
CA GLY A 305 1.00 -5.30 12.96
C GLY A 305 1.81 -6.52 12.50
N GLY A 306 2.15 -6.59 11.22
CA GLY A 306 2.93 -7.66 10.65
C GLY A 306 2.16 -8.93 10.30
N LYS A 307 0.82 -8.97 10.47
CA LYS A 307 -0.02 -10.07 9.99
C LYS A 307 0.14 -10.20 8.48
N PRO A 308 0.33 -11.43 7.93
CA PRO A 308 0.40 -11.64 6.50
C PRO A 308 -0.81 -11.07 5.75
N PHE A 309 -0.54 -10.47 4.60
CA PHE A 309 -1.56 -9.93 3.71
C PHE A 309 -1.81 -10.87 2.52
N MET A 310 -2.84 -10.55 1.72
CA MET A 310 -3.14 -11.23 0.47
C MET A 310 -2.74 -10.35 -0.72
N LEU A 311 -1.89 -10.84 -1.62
CA LEU A 311 -1.78 -10.28 -2.96
C LEU A 311 -2.97 -10.81 -3.77
N MET A 312 -4.02 -9.97 -3.92
CA MET A 312 -5.28 -10.37 -4.56
C MET A 312 -5.24 -10.30 -6.06
N GLU A 313 -4.57 -9.28 -6.59
CA GLU A 313 -4.40 -9.11 -8.02
C GLU A 313 -2.95 -8.79 -8.35
N SER A 314 -2.44 -9.47 -9.35
CA SER A 314 -1.21 -9.13 -10.04
C SER A 314 -1.34 -9.59 -11.50
N VAL A 315 -0.39 -9.23 -12.37
CA VAL A 315 -0.51 -9.64 -13.76
C VAL A 315 0.47 -10.75 -14.09
N PRO A 316 0.04 -11.82 -14.77
CA PRO A 316 0.95 -12.88 -15.23
C PRO A 316 1.97 -12.37 -16.25
N SER A 317 1.58 -11.44 -17.11
CA SER A 317 2.42 -10.96 -18.20
C SER A 317 2.41 -9.44 -18.38
N ILE A 318 1.33 -8.85 -18.86
CA ILE A 318 1.25 -7.43 -19.27
C ILE A 318 -0.01 -6.75 -18.72
N PRO A 319 0.12 -5.67 -17.94
CA PRO A 319 -1.04 -4.91 -17.47
C PRO A 319 -1.62 -4.03 -18.59
N THR A 320 -2.88 -3.62 -18.43
CA THR A 320 -3.50 -2.60 -19.32
C THR A 320 -3.07 -1.19 -18.97
N ARG A 321 -2.37 -0.98 -17.86
CA ARG A 321 -1.87 0.32 -17.38
C ARG A 321 -0.51 0.67 -18.03
N GLY A 322 -0.06 1.90 -17.81
CA GLY A 322 1.23 2.39 -18.28
C GLY A 322 1.18 2.98 -19.69
N ARG A 323 2.19 3.78 -20.02
CA ARG A 323 2.32 4.48 -21.29
C ARG A 323 2.78 3.52 -22.41
N ILE A 324 3.72 2.63 -22.08
CA ILE A 324 4.26 1.60 -22.97
C ILE A 324 4.04 0.23 -22.32
N LYS A 325 3.59 -0.75 -23.11
CA LYS A 325 3.28 -2.09 -22.62
C LYS A 325 4.48 -3.02 -22.84
N LYS A 326 5.25 -3.30 -21.81
CA LYS A 326 6.33 -4.29 -21.85
C LYS A 326 5.90 -5.57 -21.14
N ARG A 327 6.21 -6.72 -21.71
CA ARG A 327 6.00 -8.02 -21.10
C ARG A 327 7.09 -8.33 -20.09
N LYS A 328 6.75 -9.00 -19.01
CA LYS A 328 7.77 -9.58 -18.10
C LYS A 328 8.74 -10.45 -18.91
N LYS A 329 10.04 -10.23 -18.73
CA LYS A 329 11.07 -11.12 -19.27
C LYS A 329 11.07 -12.46 -18.53
N PRO A 330 11.55 -13.56 -19.13
CA PRO A 330 11.63 -14.86 -18.45
C PRO A 330 12.36 -14.77 -17.11
N GLY A 331 11.81 -15.39 -16.07
CA GLY A 331 12.27 -15.35 -14.68
C GLY A 331 11.58 -14.28 -13.82
N MET A 332 11.27 -13.10 -14.40
CA MET A 332 10.67 -11.99 -13.65
C MET A 332 9.32 -12.36 -13.00
N HIS A 333 8.57 -13.31 -13.57
CA HIS A 333 7.28 -13.67 -13.01
C HIS A 333 7.43 -14.41 -11.68
N LEU A 334 8.33 -15.39 -11.60
CA LEU A 334 8.65 -16.09 -10.35
C LEU A 334 9.25 -15.14 -9.32
N LEU A 335 10.22 -14.31 -9.73
CA LEU A 335 10.87 -13.33 -8.86
C LEU A 335 9.87 -12.35 -8.24
N SER A 336 9.02 -11.72 -9.06
CA SER A 336 8.02 -10.74 -8.57
C SER A 336 6.95 -11.39 -7.68
N SER A 337 6.57 -12.64 -7.95
CA SER A 337 5.64 -13.39 -7.11
C SER A 337 6.24 -13.73 -5.74
N LEU A 338 7.49 -14.19 -5.72
CA LEU A 338 8.19 -14.49 -4.47
C LEU A 338 8.64 -13.24 -3.72
N GLN A 339 8.79 -12.08 -4.38
CA GLN A 339 8.97 -10.79 -3.70
C GLN A 339 7.76 -10.47 -2.82
N ALA A 340 6.53 -10.67 -3.30
CA ALA A 340 5.34 -10.46 -2.48
C ALA A 340 5.35 -11.37 -1.24
N VAL A 341 5.70 -12.66 -1.42
CA VAL A 341 5.83 -13.61 -0.30
C VAL A 341 6.93 -13.17 0.67
N ALA A 342 8.09 -12.75 0.18
CA ALA A 342 9.21 -12.26 0.97
C ALA A 342 8.83 -11.09 1.88
N HIS A 343 7.97 -10.19 1.39
CA HIS A 343 7.47 -9.01 2.11
C HIS A 343 6.20 -9.28 2.93
N GLY A 344 5.75 -10.54 3.05
CA GLY A 344 4.69 -10.94 3.98
C GLY A 344 3.36 -11.35 3.35
N SER A 345 3.26 -11.53 2.04
CA SER A 345 2.07 -12.13 1.45
C SER A 345 1.97 -13.62 1.69
N ASP A 346 0.80 -14.11 2.07
CA ASP A 346 0.48 -15.54 2.08
C ASP A 346 -0.29 -15.96 0.82
N THR A 347 -0.39 -15.09 -0.18
CA THR A 347 -1.07 -15.39 -1.44
C THR A 347 -0.32 -14.83 -2.65
N VAL A 348 -0.51 -15.46 -3.80
CA VAL A 348 -0.16 -14.92 -5.11
C VAL A 348 -1.36 -15.15 -6.03
N GLN A 349 -2.10 -14.09 -6.32
CA GLN A 349 -3.27 -14.15 -7.18
C GLN A 349 -3.15 -13.18 -8.35
N TYR A 350 -3.90 -13.45 -9.40
CA TYR A 350 -3.77 -12.78 -10.68
C TYR A 350 -5.11 -12.19 -11.16
N PHE A 351 -5.08 -11.02 -11.72
CA PHE A 351 -6.06 -10.58 -12.68
C PHE A 351 -5.49 -10.82 -14.08
N GLN A 352 -6.04 -11.79 -14.89
CA GLN A 352 -7.15 -12.66 -14.56
C GLN A 352 -6.83 -14.12 -14.90
N TRP A 353 -7.68 -15.06 -14.46
CA TRP A 353 -7.51 -16.46 -14.79
C TRP A 353 -7.63 -16.71 -16.30
N ARG A 354 -8.83 -16.51 -16.88
CA ARG A 354 -9.07 -16.64 -18.32
C ARG A 354 -9.33 -15.28 -18.95
N LYS A 355 -8.63 -14.99 -20.03
CA LYS A 355 -8.70 -13.72 -20.74
C LYS A 355 -10.09 -13.48 -21.33
N SER A 356 -10.67 -12.33 -21.01
CA SER A 356 -11.96 -11.90 -21.52
C SER A 356 -11.94 -11.76 -23.07
N ARG A 357 -13.06 -12.10 -23.72
CA ARG A 357 -13.20 -11.94 -25.18
C ARG A 357 -13.49 -10.50 -25.61
N GLY A 358 -13.96 -9.68 -24.71
CA GLY A 358 -14.44 -8.32 -25.02
C GLY A 358 -14.18 -7.33 -23.89
N CYS A 359 -14.78 -6.15 -24.01
CA CYS A 359 -14.67 -5.03 -23.10
C CYS A 359 -13.25 -4.43 -22.95
N MET A 360 -13.08 -3.54 -21.98
CA MET A 360 -11.86 -2.74 -21.83
C MET A 360 -10.62 -3.58 -21.58
N GLU A 361 -10.76 -4.70 -20.87
CA GLU A 361 -9.64 -5.52 -20.38
C GLU A 361 -9.39 -6.78 -21.23
N LYS A 362 -9.94 -6.86 -22.43
CA LYS A 362 -9.73 -8.00 -23.34
C LYS A 362 -8.26 -8.26 -23.71
N PHE A 363 -7.38 -7.30 -23.51
CA PHE A 363 -5.93 -7.43 -23.74
C PHE A 363 -5.10 -7.42 -22.45
N HIS A 364 -5.74 -7.35 -21.28
CA HIS A 364 -5.04 -7.54 -20.02
C HIS A 364 -4.43 -8.94 -19.97
N GLY A 365 -3.26 -9.08 -19.33
CA GLY A 365 -2.62 -10.37 -19.13
C GLY A 365 -3.54 -11.34 -18.39
N ALA A 366 -3.44 -12.62 -18.73
CA ALA A 366 -4.21 -13.68 -18.10
C ALA A 366 -3.38 -14.96 -18.02
N VAL A 367 -3.72 -15.83 -17.07
CA VAL A 367 -3.09 -17.14 -16.95
C VAL A 367 -3.43 -17.99 -18.18
N VAL A 368 -4.71 -18.02 -18.56
CA VAL A 368 -5.18 -18.67 -19.77
C VAL A 368 -5.47 -17.62 -20.81
N ASP A 369 -4.58 -17.46 -21.78
CA ASP A 369 -4.72 -16.49 -22.89
C ASP A 369 -5.84 -16.91 -23.86
N HIS A 370 -6.14 -16.08 -24.87
CA HIS A 370 -7.11 -16.37 -25.92
C HIS A 370 -6.82 -17.69 -26.68
N ALA A 371 -5.57 -18.18 -26.65
CA ALA A 371 -5.21 -19.52 -27.16
C ALA A 371 -5.91 -20.65 -26.40
N GLY A 372 -6.36 -20.43 -25.17
CA GLY A 372 -7.20 -21.33 -24.39
C GLY A 372 -6.50 -22.57 -23.85
N ASN A 373 -5.16 -22.62 -23.80
CA ASN A 373 -4.40 -23.81 -23.44
C ASN A 373 -3.16 -23.48 -22.57
N GLU A 374 -2.47 -24.55 -22.09
CA GLU A 374 -1.30 -24.47 -21.21
C GLU A 374 0.05 -24.26 -21.94
N HIS A 375 0.05 -24.07 -23.26
CA HIS A 375 1.30 -24.03 -24.03
C HIS A 375 1.91 -22.65 -24.15
N THR A 376 1.27 -21.61 -23.60
CA THR A 376 1.82 -20.26 -23.56
C THR A 376 2.95 -20.15 -22.54
N ARG A 377 3.86 -19.18 -22.73
CA ARG A 377 4.92 -18.91 -21.75
C ARG A 377 4.34 -18.46 -20.41
N GLU A 378 3.36 -17.59 -20.44
CA GLU A 378 2.67 -17.09 -19.27
C GLU A 378 2.10 -18.20 -18.40
N PHE A 379 1.40 -19.16 -19.01
CA PHE A 379 0.85 -20.30 -18.28
C PHE A 379 1.95 -21.13 -17.61
N ARG A 380 3.05 -21.42 -18.34
CA ARG A 380 4.16 -22.21 -17.78
C ARG A 380 4.86 -21.50 -16.63
N GLU A 381 5.03 -20.18 -16.70
CA GLU A 381 5.60 -19.36 -15.63
C GLU A 381 4.67 -19.32 -14.40
N VAL A 382 3.35 -19.22 -14.58
CA VAL A 382 2.37 -19.33 -13.48
C VAL A 382 2.43 -20.73 -12.84
N ALA A 383 2.50 -21.79 -13.64
CA ALA A 383 2.64 -23.15 -13.11
C ALA A 383 3.98 -23.35 -12.37
N GLU A 384 5.03 -22.63 -12.74
CA GLU A 384 6.30 -22.61 -12.01
C GLU A 384 6.12 -21.97 -10.62
N VAL A 385 5.43 -20.82 -10.54
CA VAL A 385 5.07 -20.18 -9.26
C VAL A 385 4.27 -21.17 -8.39
N GLY A 386 3.24 -21.84 -8.93
CA GLY A 386 2.47 -22.83 -8.18
C GLY A 386 3.34 -23.94 -7.59
N ARG A 387 4.30 -24.46 -8.37
CA ARG A 387 5.26 -25.48 -7.88
C ARG A 387 6.21 -24.91 -6.81
N ALA A 388 6.61 -23.65 -6.92
CA ALA A 388 7.45 -23.00 -5.91
C ALA A 388 6.69 -22.80 -4.59
N LEU A 389 5.47 -22.27 -4.65
CA LEU A 389 4.63 -22.03 -3.47
C LEU A 389 4.32 -23.32 -2.71
N ALA A 390 4.04 -24.42 -3.41
CA ALA A 390 3.80 -25.74 -2.79
C ALA A 390 4.99 -26.27 -1.95
N LYS A 391 6.20 -25.73 -2.13
CA LYS A 391 7.39 -26.08 -1.34
C LYS A 391 7.59 -25.13 -0.15
N LEU A 392 6.80 -24.08 -0.05
CA LEU A 392 6.97 -22.98 0.91
C LEU A 392 5.90 -22.93 2.01
N ASP A 393 5.14 -24.01 2.24
CA ASP A 393 4.10 -24.06 3.30
C ASP A 393 4.64 -23.70 4.69
N ARG A 394 5.94 -23.94 4.93
CA ARG A 394 6.59 -23.54 6.18
C ARG A 394 6.59 -22.02 6.42
N VAL A 395 6.45 -21.23 5.37
CA VAL A 395 6.46 -19.77 5.40
C VAL A 395 5.09 -19.19 5.79
N VAL A 396 3.99 -19.96 5.63
CA VAL A 396 2.63 -19.53 5.95
C VAL A 396 2.55 -18.99 7.38
N GLY A 397 1.98 -17.80 7.55
CA GLY A 397 1.78 -17.17 8.84
C GLY A 397 3.05 -16.58 9.48
N THR A 398 4.23 -16.79 8.89
CA THR A 398 5.47 -16.19 9.41
C THR A 398 5.47 -14.69 9.23
N THR A 399 6.24 -13.97 10.03
CA THR A 399 6.26 -12.50 10.06
C THR A 399 7.65 -11.94 9.82
N VAL A 400 7.73 -10.63 9.80
CA VAL A 400 8.97 -9.85 9.77
C VAL A 400 9.08 -9.10 11.10
N SER A 401 10.27 -8.86 11.60
CA SER A 401 10.51 -8.13 12.86
C SER A 401 11.42 -6.93 12.59
N PRO A 402 10.93 -5.84 12.00
CA PRO A 402 11.72 -4.67 11.68
C PRO A 402 12.13 -3.89 12.92
N GLU A 403 13.33 -3.30 12.85
CA GLU A 403 13.84 -2.33 13.83
C GLU A 403 13.77 -0.89 13.29
N VAL A 404 13.32 -0.72 12.06
CA VAL A 404 13.23 0.55 11.32
C VAL A 404 11.79 0.80 10.89
N ALA A 405 11.32 2.03 11.04
CA ALA A 405 10.06 2.49 10.47
C ALA A 405 10.26 3.71 9.57
N VAL A 406 9.57 3.73 8.43
CA VAL A 406 9.39 4.93 7.59
C VAL A 406 7.94 5.37 7.74
N ILE A 407 7.74 6.65 8.07
CA ILE A 407 6.41 7.23 8.19
C ILE A 407 5.91 7.60 6.80
N GLN A 408 4.80 6.99 6.39
CA GLN A 408 4.03 7.38 5.20
C GLN A 408 2.55 7.44 5.57
N ASP A 409 1.98 8.64 5.52
CA ASP A 409 0.64 8.95 6.01
C ASP A 409 -0.21 9.57 4.89
N TRP A 410 -1.44 9.03 4.66
CA TRP A 410 -2.35 9.56 3.64
C TRP A 410 -2.87 10.95 3.97
N GLU A 411 -3.14 11.26 5.25
CA GLU A 411 -3.61 12.59 5.62
C GLU A 411 -2.51 13.64 5.40
N ASN A 412 -1.25 13.30 5.74
CA ASN A 412 -0.10 14.13 5.42
C ASN A 412 0.07 14.35 3.90
N GLU A 413 -0.14 13.29 3.10
CA GLU A 413 -0.08 13.40 1.64
C GLU A 413 -1.21 14.29 1.09
N TRP A 414 -2.42 14.22 1.66
CA TRP A 414 -3.51 15.10 1.29
C TRP A 414 -3.19 16.56 1.61
N ALA A 415 -2.68 16.85 2.82
CA ALA A 415 -2.27 18.19 3.22
C ALA A 415 -1.17 18.77 2.32
N LEU A 416 -0.13 17.95 2.02
CA LEU A 416 0.93 18.33 1.08
C LEU A 416 0.39 18.66 -0.32
N ASN A 417 -0.55 17.87 -0.83
CA ASN A 417 -1.12 18.08 -2.16
C ASN A 417 -2.13 19.21 -2.22
N THR A 418 -2.74 19.60 -1.11
CA THR A 418 -3.70 20.70 -1.01
C THR A 418 -2.97 22.01 -0.66
N GLY A 419 -2.37 22.09 0.54
CA GLY A 419 -1.76 23.32 1.07
C GLY A 419 -0.35 23.59 0.54
N ALA A 420 0.57 22.65 0.76
CA ALA A 420 1.98 22.84 0.42
C ALA A 420 2.25 22.94 -1.08
N ARG A 421 1.43 22.30 -1.91
CA ARG A 421 1.59 22.31 -3.37
C ARG A 421 1.52 23.72 -3.98
N VAL A 422 0.79 24.63 -3.36
CA VAL A 422 0.74 26.04 -3.80
C VAL A 422 2.13 26.67 -3.77
N TYR A 423 2.96 26.28 -2.81
CA TYR A 423 4.33 26.79 -2.64
C TYR A 423 5.38 25.91 -3.34
N LEU A 424 5.36 24.61 -3.14
CA LEU A 424 6.35 23.67 -3.67
C LEU A 424 6.14 23.30 -5.13
N GLY A 425 4.93 23.52 -5.69
CA GLY A 425 4.61 23.19 -7.05
C GLY A 425 4.76 21.66 -7.33
N GLU A 426 5.52 21.33 -8.38
CA GLU A 426 5.81 19.94 -8.75
C GLU A 426 6.81 19.25 -7.82
N ASN A 427 7.46 19.99 -6.92
CA ASN A 427 8.49 19.47 -6.03
C ASN A 427 7.95 18.81 -4.75
N VAL A 428 6.63 18.67 -4.56
CA VAL A 428 6.04 17.94 -3.44
C VAL A 428 6.58 16.50 -3.40
N LYS A 429 6.44 15.71 -4.45
CA LYS A 429 7.03 14.36 -4.64
C LYS A 429 7.13 13.51 -3.35
N TYR A 430 6.07 13.51 -2.50
CA TYR A 430 6.12 12.91 -1.15
C TYR A 430 6.43 11.40 -1.19
N ARG A 431 5.74 10.66 -2.07
CA ARG A 431 5.95 9.20 -2.18
C ARG A 431 7.33 8.83 -2.69
N GLU A 432 7.87 9.63 -3.59
CA GLU A 432 9.24 9.49 -4.07
C GLU A 432 10.25 9.73 -2.93
N GLN A 433 9.94 10.65 -2.00
CA GLN A 433 10.77 10.85 -0.82
C GLN A 433 10.68 9.66 0.14
N CYS A 434 9.49 9.15 0.44
CA CYS A 434 9.35 7.94 1.23
C CYS A 434 10.15 6.77 0.62
N LEU A 435 10.09 6.59 -0.70
CA LEU A 435 10.87 5.58 -1.41
C LEU A 435 12.38 5.83 -1.33
N ALA A 436 12.84 7.06 -1.51
CA ALA A 436 14.26 7.40 -1.46
C ALA A 436 14.88 7.09 -0.09
N HIS A 437 14.14 7.35 1.00
CA HIS A 437 14.55 7.03 2.37
C HIS A 437 14.39 5.55 2.73
N TYR A 438 13.46 4.81 2.12
CA TYR A 438 13.26 3.38 2.29
C TYR A 438 14.33 2.54 1.57
N ARG A 439 14.73 2.95 0.37
CA ARG A 439 15.58 2.20 -0.55
C ARG A 439 16.91 1.72 0.03
N PRO A 440 17.70 2.50 0.80
CA PRO A 440 18.97 2.05 1.37
C PRO A 440 18.85 0.84 2.29
N PHE A 441 17.74 0.71 3.03
CA PHE A 441 17.47 -0.43 3.89
C PHE A 441 17.11 -1.68 3.07
N TRP A 442 16.25 -1.51 2.07
CA TRP A 442 15.87 -2.59 1.17
C TRP A 442 17.07 -3.15 0.40
N GLU A 443 17.94 -2.29 -0.12
CA GLU A 443 19.17 -2.68 -0.83
C GLU A 443 20.17 -3.42 0.07
N THR A 444 20.18 -3.13 1.37
CA THR A 444 21.10 -3.75 2.35
C THR A 444 20.47 -4.93 3.11
N GLY A 445 19.24 -5.29 2.78
CA GLY A 445 18.54 -6.39 3.42
C GLY A 445 18.09 -6.12 4.86
N VAL A 446 17.94 -4.85 5.26
CA VAL A 446 17.37 -4.45 6.54
C VAL A 446 15.85 -4.37 6.41
N PRO A 447 15.09 -5.15 7.20
CA PRO A 447 13.63 -5.08 7.17
C PRO A 447 13.12 -3.72 7.66
N VAL A 448 12.06 -3.21 7.03
CA VAL A 448 11.43 -1.93 7.34
C VAL A 448 9.92 -2.11 7.48
N ASP A 449 9.31 -1.50 8.50
CA ASP A 449 7.88 -1.21 8.48
C ASP A 449 7.63 0.17 7.86
N VAL A 450 6.57 0.28 7.09
CA VAL A 450 6.09 1.57 6.59
C VAL A 450 4.77 1.84 7.27
N VAL A 451 4.72 2.85 8.13
CA VAL A 451 3.59 3.07 9.04
C VAL A 451 3.08 4.52 8.96
N ASP A 452 1.86 4.74 9.46
CA ASP A 452 1.32 6.10 9.61
C ASP A 452 1.71 6.72 10.97
N GLN A 453 1.37 7.99 11.13
CA GLN A 453 1.64 8.70 12.37
C GLN A 453 0.83 8.20 13.58
N THR A 454 -0.19 7.34 13.41
CA THR A 454 -0.98 6.80 14.53
C THR A 454 -0.36 5.56 15.16
N CYS A 455 0.62 4.95 14.51
CA CYS A 455 1.26 3.73 14.99
C CYS A 455 2.14 3.96 16.23
N PRO A 456 2.22 2.98 17.17
CA PRO A 456 3.21 3.00 18.25
C PRO A 456 4.62 2.92 17.70
N LEU A 457 5.56 3.62 18.36
CA LEU A 457 6.97 3.68 17.93
C LEU A 457 7.92 2.81 18.78
N ASP A 458 7.48 2.30 19.93
CA ASP A 458 8.31 1.65 20.95
C ASP A 458 9.09 0.41 20.48
N SER A 459 8.62 -0.24 19.40
CA SER A 459 9.28 -1.45 18.87
C SER A 459 10.44 -1.14 17.92
N TYR A 460 10.62 0.11 17.51
CA TYR A 460 11.65 0.50 16.56
C TYR A 460 12.89 1.07 17.28
N LYS A 461 14.01 1.03 16.58
CA LYS A 461 15.26 1.72 16.95
C LYS A 461 15.45 3.01 16.17
N LEU A 462 14.96 3.02 14.91
CA LEU A 462 15.08 4.12 13.97
C LEU A 462 13.71 4.43 13.35
N VAL A 463 13.30 5.70 13.43
CA VAL A 463 12.08 6.22 12.80
C VAL A 463 12.45 7.34 11.83
N ILE A 464 11.95 7.27 10.60
CA ILE A 464 12.27 8.20 9.52
C ILE A 464 10.99 8.90 9.09
N LEU A 465 11.03 10.22 9.03
CA LEU A 465 9.90 11.12 8.77
C LEU A 465 10.17 11.97 7.52
N PRO A 466 10.00 11.42 6.32
CA PRO A 466 10.13 12.22 5.10
C PRO A 466 8.97 13.23 5.01
N MET A 467 9.27 14.50 4.95
CA MET A 467 8.27 15.57 4.76
C MET A 467 7.00 15.36 5.62
N ALA A 468 7.15 15.18 6.93
CA ALA A 468 6.02 15.07 7.87
C ALA A 468 5.38 16.46 8.08
N TYR A 469 4.86 17.05 6.99
CA TYR A 469 4.32 18.40 6.88
C TYR A 469 3.22 18.65 7.90
N MET A 470 2.21 17.78 7.90
CA MET A 470 1.13 17.78 8.86
C MET A 470 1.45 16.85 10.03
N LEU A 471 1.31 17.34 11.25
CA LEU A 471 1.39 16.52 12.45
C LEU A 471 -0.02 16.11 12.90
N ARG A 472 -0.25 14.81 12.98
CA ARG A 472 -1.50 14.30 13.55
C ARG A 472 -1.49 14.44 15.07
N PRO A 473 -2.67 14.61 15.73
CA PRO A 473 -2.76 14.79 17.17
C PRO A 473 -1.98 13.77 17.98
N GLY A 474 -1.15 14.22 18.91
CA GLY A 474 -0.35 13.40 19.80
C GLY A 474 0.88 12.71 19.16
N PHE A 475 1.13 12.91 17.87
CA PHE A 475 2.29 12.30 17.21
C PHE A 475 3.61 12.92 17.69
N ALA A 476 3.69 14.22 17.82
CA ALA A 476 4.88 14.93 18.30
C ALA A 476 5.28 14.46 19.71
N GLU A 477 4.31 14.25 20.60
CA GLU A 477 4.56 13.72 21.95
C GLU A 477 5.10 12.28 21.91
N ARG A 478 4.53 11.39 21.08
CA ARG A 478 5.04 10.03 20.90
C ARG A 478 6.45 10.02 20.35
N LEU A 479 6.75 10.87 19.35
CA LEU A 479 8.08 10.97 18.77
C LEU A 479 9.10 11.50 19.79
N ARG A 480 8.72 12.52 20.59
CA ARG A 480 9.53 13.04 21.68
C ARG A 480 9.85 11.92 22.67
N GLY A 481 8.85 11.19 23.16
CA GLY A 481 9.03 10.08 24.08
C GLY A 481 9.91 8.96 23.52
N PHE A 482 9.76 8.66 22.23
CA PHE A 482 10.60 7.68 21.53
C PHE A 482 12.08 8.09 21.53
N VAL A 483 12.40 9.35 21.19
CA VAL A 483 13.79 9.84 21.19
C VAL A 483 14.32 9.93 22.61
N GLU A 484 13.55 10.44 23.56
CA GLU A 484 13.95 10.54 24.98
C GLU A 484 14.31 9.17 25.57
N ALA A 485 13.59 8.13 25.18
CA ALA A 485 13.85 6.74 25.62
C ALA A 485 15.11 6.11 24.99
N GLY A 486 15.70 6.70 23.96
CA GLY A 486 16.92 6.21 23.29
C GLY A 486 16.73 5.86 21.80
N GLY A 487 15.57 6.13 21.24
CA GLY A 487 15.32 5.98 19.81
C GLY A 487 16.07 6.98 18.95
N VAL A 488 16.28 6.65 17.70
CA VAL A 488 16.87 7.57 16.71
C VAL A 488 15.78 8.02 15.73
N ALA A 489 15.61 9.34 15.59
CA ALA A 489 14.69 9.93 14.62
C ALA A 489 15.46 10.64 13.50
N VAL A 490 14.99 10.50 12.26
CA VAL A 490 15.46 11.28 11.09
C VAL A 490 14.27 12.03 10.51
N MET A 491 14.26 13.32 10.56
CA MET A 491 13.22 14.19 10.00
C MET A 491 13.80 15.03 8.86
N THR A 492 12.99 15.30 7.86
CA THR A 492 13.44 16.10 6.72
C THR A 492 12.78 17.49 6.72
N TYR A 493 13.27 18.36 5.87
CA TYR A 493 12.66 19.66 5.54
C TYR A 493 11.13 19.54 5.36
N TRP A 494 10.42 20.66 5.52
CA TRP A 494 8.95 20.68 5.42
C TRP A 494 8.25 19.69 6.35
N SER A 495 8.73 19.58 7.57
CA SER A 495 8.12 18.75 8.61
C SER A 495 7.69 19.58 9.81
N GLY A 496 6.53 19.24 10.40
CA GLY A 496 5.97 19.96 11.53
C GLY A 496 5.54 21.38 11.19
N VAL A 497 4.94 21.56 10.01
CA VAL A 497 4.53 22.87 9.50
C VAL A 497 3.10 23.22 9.92
N VAL A 498 2.19 22.25 9.84
CA VAL A 498 0.75 22.42 10.09
C VAL A 498 0.18 21.38 11.02
N ASP A 499 -0.94 21.71 11.65
CA ASP A 499 -1.80 20.79 12.41
C ASP A 499 -2.73 19.98 11.50
N GLU A 500 -3.64 19.21 12.10
CA GLU A 500 -4.60 18.37 11.39
C GLU A 500 -5.66 19.13 10.58
N SER A 501 -5.74 20.45 10.73
CA SER A 501 -6.64 21.33 9.98
C SER A 501 -5.92 22.14 8.89
N ASP A 502 -4.63 21.83 8.64
CA ASP A 502 -3.72 22.57 7.76
C ASP A 502 -3.44 24.01 8.22
N LEU A 503 -3.51 24.26 9.54
CA LEU A 503 -3.12 25.54 10.12
C LEU A 503 -1.64 25.51 10.51
N CYS A 504 -0.88 26.51 10.06
CA CYS A 504 0.52 26.65 10.40
C CYS A 504 0.72 26.83 11.91
N PHE A 505 1.68 26.11 12.48
CA PHE A 505 2.08 26.30 13.87
C PHE A 505 2.66 27.70 14.08
N LEU A 506 2.21 28.38 15.13
CA LEU A 506 2.77 29.65 15.51
C LEU A 506 4.04 29.46 16.34
N GLY A 507 5.03 30.36 16.14
CA GLY A 507 6.32 30.25 16.83
C GLY A 507 7.43 29.57 16.03
N GLY A 508 7.16 29.20 14.79
CA GLY A 508 8.13 28.61 13.85
C GLY A 508 8.03 27.09 13.73
N ILE A 509 8.73 26.57 12.76
CA ILE A 509 8.77 25.13 12.41
C ILE A 509 10.15 24.54 12.73
N PRO A 510 10.19 23.24 13.14
CA PRO A 510 9.07 22.33 13.36
C PRO A 510 8.25 22.68 14.62
N GLY A 511 6.91 22.59 14.50
CA GLY A 511 5.97 22.89 15.58
C GLY A 511 5.84 21.80 16.64
N GLU A 512 4.86 21.94 17.54
CA GLU A 512 4.49 20.96 18.59
C GLU A 512 5.68 20.58 19.52
N GLY A 513 6.65 21.47 19.72
CA GLY A 513 7.84 21.21 20.53
C GLY A 513 8.87 20.30 19.89
N LEU A 514 8.73 19.96 18.61
CA LEU A 514 9.76 19.22 17.88
C LEU A 514 11.01 20.04 17.62
N ARG A 515 10.91 21.39 17.68
CA ARG A 515 12.05 22.30 17.69
C ARG A 515 13.08 21.91 18.73
N ASP A 516 12.65 21.64 19.98
CA ASP A 516 13.54 21.23 21.05
C ASP A 516 14.14 19.84 20.81
N VAL A 517 13.35 18.89 20.27
CA VAL A 517 13.80 17.53 19.99
C VAL A 517 14.90 17.51 18.93
N PHE A 518 14.72 18.27 17.85
CA PHE A 518 15.67 18.34 16.74
C PHE A 518 16.75 19.42 16.93
N GLY A 519 16.54 20.35 17.85
CA GLY A 519 17.48 21.44 18.17
C GLY A 519 17.67 22.41 17.00
N VAL A 520 16.63 22.62 16.19
CA VAL A 520 16.65 23.50 15.01
C VAL A 520 15.34 24.23 14.82
N TRP A 521 15.38 25.36 14.11
CA TRP A 521 14.20 25.98 13.52
C TRP A 521 14.46 26.35 12.07
N GLU A 522 13.43 26.32 11.24
CA GLU A 522 13.46 26.62 9.80
C GLU A 522 13.00 28.05 9.58
N GLU A 523 13.80 28.85 8.87
CA GLU A 523 13.52 30.24 8.55
C GLU A 523 12.75 30.38 7.24
N GLU A 524 13.28 29.79 6.18
CA GLU A 524 12.71 29.85 4.84
C GLU A 524 13.08 28.62 4.02
N SER A 525 12.34 28.38 2.95
CA SER A 525 12.67 27.31 2.01
C SER A 525 12.59 27.80 0.55
N GLN A 526 13.32 27.13 -0.33
CA GLN A 526 13.38 27.46 -1.74
C GLN A 526 13.30 26.20 -2.59
N SER A 527 12.49 26.26 -3.66
CA SER A 527 12.40 25.23 -4.67
C SER A 527 13.31 25.52 -5.86
N TYR A 528 13.79 24.46 -6.51
CA TYR A 528 14.73 24.51 -7.63
C TYR A 528 14.13 23.85 -8.86
N PHE A 529 14.53 24.31 -10.04
CA PHE A 529 14.21 23.63 -11.28
C PHE A 529 14.97 22.30 -11.39
N PRO A 530 14.47 21.31 -12.16
CA PRO A 530 15.09 19.96 -12.26
C PRO A 530 16.56 19.94 -12.73
N HIS A 531 17.05 21.02 -13.37
CA HIS A 531 18.43 21.15 -13.83
C HIS A 531 19.34 21.86 -12.84
N GLU A 532 18.81 22.41 -11.77
CA GLU A 532 19.53 23.12 -10.71
C GLU A 532 19.84 22.18 -9.54
N SER A 533 20.88 22.50 -8.81
CA SER A 533 21.23 21.81 -7.57
C SER A 533 22.12 22.71 -6.70
N VAL A 534 22.03 22.50 -5.39
CA VAL A 534 22.89 23.13 -4.40
C VAL A 534 23.88 22.10 -3.88
N MET A 535 25.14 22.49 -3.67
CA MET A 535 26.12 21.59 -3.05
C MET A 535 26.04 21.69 -1.53
N ILE A 536 26.08 20.53 -0.87
CA ILE A 536 26.30 20.44 0.58
C ILE A 536 27.68 19.80 0.82
N ALA A 537 28.39 20.26 1.84
CA ALA A 537 29.70 19.74 2.22
C ALA A 537 29.65 19.20 3.66
N MET A 538 30.16 17.99 3.87
CA MET A 538 30.28 17.43 5.21
C MET A 538 31.28 18.19 6.05
N VAL A 539 30.94 18.44 7.31
CA VAL A 539 31.87 19.02 8.30
C VAL A 539 32.94 17.96 8.63
N ARG A 540 34.20 18.42 8.73
CA ARG A 540 35.32 17.51 9.06
C ARG A 540 35.12 16.90 10.45
N ASP A 541 35.52 15.67 10.62
CA ASP A 541 35.49 14.92 11.88
C ASP A 541 34.08 14.77 12.49
N ASN A 542 33.03 14.76 11.66
CA ASN A 542 31.67 14.57 12.12
C ASN A 542 31.43 13.12 12.65
N PRO A 543 30.49 12.92 13.58
CA PRO A 543 30.26 11.63 14.23
C PRO A 543 29.78 10.49 13.32
N LEU A 544 29.37 10.79 12.08
CA LEU A 544 29.00 9.79 11.08
C LEU A 544 30.22 9.27 10.31
N GLY A 545 31.37 9.98 10.36
CA GLY A 545 32.55 9.69 9.56
C GLY A 545 32.30 9.79 8.04
N MET A 546 31.31 10.62 7.65
CA MET A 546 31.05 10.94 6.24
C MET A 546 31.95 12.09 5.79
N GLU A 547 32.41 12.02 4.55
CA GLU A 547 33.30 13.02 3.98
C GLU A 547 32.79 13.46 2.59
N GLY A 548 33.35 14.56 2.07
CA GLY A 548 33.08 15.02 0.72
C GLY A 548 31.88 15.97 0.61
N ALA A 549 31.36 16.05 -0.61
CA ALA A 549 30.25 16.94 -0.96
C ALA A 549 29.21 16.18 -1.80
N TYR A 550 27.94 16.55 -1.65
CA TYR A 550 26.80 15.91 -2.30
C TYR A 550 25.87 16.99 -2.86
N ARG A 551 24.94 16.57 -3.70
CA ARG A 551 23.94 17.46 -4.27
C ARG A 551 22.64 17.44 -3.46
N ALA A 552 22.12 18.62 -3.17
CA ALA A 552 20.73 18.87 -2.81
C ALA A 552 19.96 19.28 -4.08
N VAL A 553 18.78 18.72 -4.26
CA VAL A 553 17.95 18.91 -5.45
C VAL A 553 16.52 19.32 -5.04
N ASP A 554 15.77 19.86 -5.97
CA ASP A 554 14.34 20.19 -5.85
C ASP A 554 13.98 21.19 -4.73
N THR A 555 14.46 21.02 -3.49
CA THR A 555 14.08 21.88 -2.34
C THR A 555 15.18 21.94 -1.29
N CYS A 556 15.49 23.14 -0.81
CA CYS A 556 16.39 23.41 0.32
C CYS A 556 15.70 24.36 1.31
N SER A 557 15.88 24.09 2.60
CA SER A 557 15.45 24.99 3.68
C SER A 557 16.66 25.59 4.37
N VAL A 558 16.57 26.85 4.74
CA VAL A 558 17.52 27.55 5.60
C VAL A 558 17.11 27.28 7.04
N ILE A 559 17.97 26.61 7.78
CA ILE A 559 17.73 26.28 9.20
C ILE A 559 18.79 26.90 10.11
N HIS A 560 18.41 27.13 11.34
CA HIS A 560 19.30 27.57 12.42
C HIS A 560 19.39 26.49 13.50
N ALA A 561 20.63 26.14 13.86
CA ALA A 561 20.87 25.19 14.94
C ALA A 561 20.69 25.87 16.32
N GLU A 562 19.85 25.29 17.18
CA GLU A 562 19.58 25.72 18.55
C GLU A 562 19.97 24.61 19.54
N GLY A 563 21.24 24.27 19.53
CA GLY A 563 21.79 23.17 20.33
C GLY A 563 22.16 21.94 19.51
N ALA A 564 21.64 21.76 18.31
CA ALA A 564 22.04 20.69 17.43
C ALA A 564 23.46 20.89 16.86
N GLU A 565 24.21 19.83 16.77
CA GLU A 565 25.51 19.79 16.09
C GLU A 565 25.32 19.79 14.57
N THR A 566 26.03 20.67 13.85
CA THR A 566 26.01 20.71 12.39
C THR A 566 26.96 19.68 11.80
N LEU A 567 26.43 18.78 10.98
CA LEU A 567 27.18 17.69 10.33
C LEU A 567 27.49 18.00 8.85
N ALA A 568 26.67 18.80 8.19
CA ALA A 568 26.92 19.31 6.84
C ALA A 568 26.40 20.73 6.69
N VAL A 569 27.03 21.50 5.82
CA VAL A 569 26.64 22.87 5.48
C VAL A 569 26.37 23.00 3.99
N TYR A 570 25.56 23.97 3.61
CA TYR A 570 25.45 24.36 2.21
C TYR A 570 26.78 24.98 1.75
N ALA A 571 27.26 24.55 0.59
CA ALA A 571 28.52 25.03 0.04
C ALA A 571 28.33 26.05 -1.10
N THR A 572 27.13 26.15 -1.64
CA THR A 572 26.76 27.07 -2.72
C THR A 572 25.44 27.77 -2.40
N ASP A 573 25.04 28.72 -3.24
CA ASP A 573 23.89 29.59 -3.09
C ASP A 573 24.10 30.72 -2.05
N TYR A 574 23.12 31.64 -1.89
CA TYR A 574 23.21 32.80 -1.01
C TYR A 574 23.25 32.46 0.48
N PHE A 575 22.76 31.26 0.84
CA PHE A 575 22.77 30.72 2.21
C PHE A 575 23.96 29.77 2.46
N ALA A 576 25.01 29.83 1.65
CA ALA A 576 26.22 29.02 1.85
C ALA A 576 26.79 29.25 3.27
N GLY A 577 27.15 28.15 3.94
CA GLY A 577 27.58 28.12 5.34
C GLY A 577 26.47 27.79 6.34
N SER A 578 25.19 27.89 5.97
CA SER A 578 24.06 27.46 6.82
C SER A 578 24.01 25.94 6.94
N PRO A 579 23.50 25.38 8.06
CA PRO A 579 23.39 23.95 8.27
C PRO A 579 22.48 23.26 7.23
N ALA A 580 22.93 22.14 6.70
CA ALA A 580 22.18 21.30 5.76
C ALA A 580 21.81 19.93 6.36
N LEU A 581 22.63 19.45 7.32
CA LEU A 581 22.36 18.26 8.14
C LEU A 581 22.80 18.56 9.56
N THR A 582 21.93 18.23 10.51
CA THR A 582 22.24 18.39 11.94
C THR A 582 21.92 17.13 12.72
N VAL A 583 22.49 17.00 13.92
CA VAL A 583 22.08 16.00 14.92
C VAL A 583 21.95 16.65 16.29
N ASN A 584 20.86 16.37 16.99
CA ASN A 584 20.63 16.77 18.37
C ASN A 584 20.61 15.55 19.29
N ALA A 585 21.26 15.66 20.44
CA ALA A 585 21.12 14.70 21.53
C ALA A 585 19.90 15.10 22.38
N TYR A 586 18.89 14.24 22.44
CA TYR A 586 17.69 14.49 23.22
C TYR A 586 17.36 13.28 24.12
N GLY A 587 17.35 13.49 25.43
CA GLY A 587 17.25 12.38 26.39
C GLY A 587 18.39 11.39 26.21
N LYS A 588 18.05 10.13 25.89
CA LYS A 588 19.02 9.06 25.60
C LYS A 588 19.22 8.82 24.11
N GLY A 589 18.42 9.47 23.25
CA GLY A 589 18.39 9.25 21.80
C GLY A 589 19.05 10.35 21.01
N LYS A 590 18.85 10.29 19.68
CA LYS A 590 19.40 11.24 18.72
C LYS A 590 18.32 11.61 17.70
N ALA A 591 18.27 12.88 17.33
CA ALA A 591 17.37 13.43 16.33
C ALA A 591 18.19 14.10 15.21
N TYR A 592 18.13 13.54 14.00
CA TYR A 592 18.76 14.09 12.81
C TYR A 592 17.75 14.91 12.02
N TYR A 593 18.16 16.09 11.54
CA TYR A 593 17.36 16.93 10.66
C TYR A 593 18.09 17.15 9.33
N MET A 594 17.42 16.78 8.21
CA MET A 594 17.90 17.05 6.85
C MET A 594 17.18 18.24 6.28
N ALA A 595 17.89 19.34 6.10
CA ALA A 595 17.30 20.61 5.64
C ALA A 595 17.05 20.67 4.13
N CYS A 596 17.38 19.63 3.36
CA CYS A 596 17.22 19.62 1.91
C CYS A 596 16.89 18.22 1.38
N ARG A 597 16.39 18.17 0.15
CA ARG A 597 16.24 16.93 -0.59
C ARG A 597 17.59 16.50 -1.13
N ASN A 598 18.08 15.41 -0.59
CA ASN A 598 19.41 14.89 -0.93
C ASN A 598 19.37 13.89 -2.10
N GLU A 599 20.40 13.87 -2.91
CA GLU A 599 20.59 12.82 -3.92
C GLU A 599 20.72 11.43 -3.28
N GLN A 600 20.39 10.38 -4.04
CA GLN A 600 20.38 9.01 -3.52
C GLN A 600 21.73 8.54 -2.96
N ALA A 601 22.84 8.98 -3.55
CA ALA A 601 24.19 8.63 -3.08
C ALA A 601 24.41 9.08 -1.61
N PHE A 602 23.97 10.29 -1.26
CA PHE A 602 24.02 10.79 0.11
C PHE A 602 23.18 9.91 1.04
N LEU A 603 21.93 9.62 0.66
CA LEU A 603 21.02 8.81 1.49
C LEU A 603 21.56 7.39 1.72
N THR A 604 22.14 6.79 0.67
CA THR A 604 22.75 5.45 0.76
C THR A 604 23.91 5.44 1.73
N GLU A 605 24.81 6.44 1.69
CA GLU A 605 25.92 6.52 2.63
C GLU A 605 25.45 6.86 4.05
N PHE A 606 24.60 7.86 4.21
CA PHE A 606 24.05 8.27 5.50
C PHE A 606 23.38 7.10 6.23
N TYR A 607 22.44 6.42 5.58
CA TYR A 607 21.77 5.27 6.18
C TYR A 607 22.70 4.07 6.35
N GLY A 608 23.67 3.89 5.46
CA GLY A 608 24.71 2.88 5.63
C GLY A 608 25.50 3.06 6.93
N ARG A 609 25.85 4.32 7.29
CA ARG A 609 26.50 4.67 8.56
C ARG A 609 25.58 4.41 9.77
N LEU A 610 24.31 4.76 9.68
CA LEU A 610 23.34 4.47 10.75
C LEU A 610 23.12 2.97 10.94
N ILE A 611 22.93 2.21 9.84
CA ILE A 611 22.78 0.74 9.89
C ILE A 611 23.94 0.08 10.61
N GLY A 612 25.19 0.48 10.28
CA GLY A 612 26.39 -0.04 10.93
C GLY A 612 26.52 0.40 12.38
N GLY A 613 26.36 1.70 12.64
CA GLY A 613 26.51 2.29 13.97
C GLY A 613 25.49 1.80 15.01
N MET A 614 24.26 1.51 14.55
CA MET A 614 23.17 1.00 15.39
C MET A 614 23.11 -0.54 15.40
N SER A 615 23.95 -1.23 14.65
CA SER A 615 23.93 -2.69 14.51
C SER A 615 22.52 -3.21 14.16
N LEU A 616 21.86 -2.57 13.16
CA LEU A 616 20.54 -2.97 12.73
C LEU A 616 20.58 -4.36 12.09
N LYS A 617 19.59 -5.19 12.42
CA LYS A 617 19.50 -6.56 11.92
C LYS A 617 19.24 -6.59 10.43
N ARG A 618 20.00 -7.44 9.73
CA ARG A 618 19.83 -7.73 8.30
C ARG A 618 19.25 -9.12 8.10
N ALA A 619 18.62 -9.33 6.96
CA ALA A 619 18.20 -10.67 6.54
C ALA A 619 19.40 -11.62 6.42
N MET A 620 20.54 -11.10 5.96
CA MET A 620 21.79 -11.83 5.80
C MET A 620 22.97 -10.91 6.12
N ASP A 621 23.93 -11.37 6.90
CA ASP A 621 25.13 -10.61 7.24
C ASP A 621 26.22 -10.79 6.16
N THR A 622 25.95 -10.21 5.00
CA THR A 622 26.88 -10.15 3.86
C THR A 622 26.63 -8.87 3.07
N ARG A 623 27.65 -8.48 2.28
CA ARG A 623 27.47 -7.39 1.32
C ARG A 623 26.71 -7.92 0.10
N LEU A 624 25.54 -7.36 -0.15
CA LEU A 624 24.75 -7.69 -1.33
C LEU A 624 25.27 -6.90 -2.54
N PRO A 625 25.43 -7.54 -3.71
CA PRO A 625 25.74 -6.84 -4.96
C PRO A 625 24.60 -5.92 -5.40
N ASP A 626 24.92 -4.88 -6.18
CA ASP A 626 23.91 -3.97 -6.72
C ASP A 626 22.81 -4.72 -7.48
N GLY A 627 21.56 -4.37 -7.24
CA GLY A 627 20.38 -5.02 -7.80
C GLY A 627 20.02 -6.38 -7.20
N VAL A 628 20.74 -6.79 -6.15
CA VAL A 628 20.39 -7.98 -5.34
C VAL A 628 19.89 -7.50 -3.96
N THR A 629 18.81 -8.08 -3.48
CA THR A 629 18.32 -7.84 -2.12
C THR A 629 18.06 -9.15 -1.39
N ALA A 630 18.05 -9.10 -0.07
CA ALA A 630 17.66 -10.20 0.79
C ALA A 630 16.55 -9.75 1.73
N GLN A 631 15.47 -10.54 1.81
CA GLN A 631 14.37 -10.30 2.73
C GLN A 631 14.18 -11.52 3.63
N ILE A 632 13.59 -11.31 4.81
CA ILE A 632 13.45 -12.36 5.81
C ILE A 632 12.02 -12.46 6.31
N ARG A 633 11.54 -13.70 6.41
CA ARG A 633 10.37 -14.07 7.22
C ARG A 633 10.79 -15.04 8.33
N THR A 634 10.12 -15.00 9.47
CA THR A 634 10.45 -15.82 10.63
C THR A 634 9.21 -16.22 11.42
N ASP A 635 9.28 -17.37 12.09
CA ASP A 635 8.34 -17.81 13.12
C ASP A 635 8.94 -17.67 14.54
N GLY A 636 10.06 -16.96 14.67
CA GLY A 636 10.83 -16.80 15.92
C GLY A 636 11.85 -17.90 16.17
N ARG A 637 11.79 -19.03 15.46
CA ARG A 637 12.76 -20.13 15.53
C ARG A 637 13.49 -20.33 14.20
N ASN A 638 12.71 -20.40 13.10
CA ASN A 638 13.25 -20.56 11.76
C ASN A 638 13.31 -19.23 11.06
N ARG A 639 14.33 -19.07 10.22
CA ARG A 639 14.53 -17.92 9.35
C ARG A 639 14.42 -18.37 7.92
N TYR A 640 13.58 -17.67 7.13
CA TYR A 640 13.39 -17.90 5.71
C TYR A 640 13.87 -16.67 4.96
N ILE A 641 15.03 -16.79 4.30
CA ILE A 641 15.70 -15.69 3.61
C ILE A 641 15.41 -15.80 2.13
N PHE A 642 14.79 -14.79 1.58
CA PHE A 642 14.52 -14.64 0.15
C PHE A 642 15.64 -13.81 -0.46
N LEU A 643 16.55 -14.46 -1.19
CA LEU A 643 17.65 -13.82 -1.90
C LEU A 643 17.24 -13.61 -3.35
N MET A 644 17.14 -12.36 -3.80
CA MET A 644 16.47 -11.94 -5.02
C MET A 644 17.39 -11.10 -5.90
N ASN A 645 17.55 -11.49 -7.16
CA ASN A 645 18.36 -10.79 -8.17
C ASN A 645 17.44 -10.09 -9.20
N PHE A 646 17.37 -8.77 -9.15
CA PHE A 646 16.60 -7.96 -10.10
C PHE A 646 17.40 -7.55 -11.34
N ASN A 647 18.66 -7.99 -11.46
CA ASN A 647 19.47 -7.74 -12.63
C ASN A 647 19.09 -8.63 -13.82
N ASP A 648 19.25 -8.09 -15.03
CA ASP A 648 19.14 -8.83 -16.31
C ASP A 648 20.44 -9.63 -16.63
N ARG A 649 21.13 -10.08 -15.60
CA ARG A 649 22.35 -10.90 -15.68
C ARG A 649 22.48 -11.81 -14.46
N GLN A 650 23.26 -12.84 -14.58
CA GLN A 650 23.64 -13.70 -13.46
C GLN A 650 24.54 -12.93 -12.47
N VAL A 651 24.33 -13.18 -11.18
CA VAL A 651 25.09 -12.57 -10.07
C VAL A 651 25.44 -13.65 -9.05
N THR A 652 26.67 -13.60 -8.51
CA THR A 652 27.10 -14.44 -7.41
C THR A 652 27.16 -13.64 -6.12
N VAL A 653 26.68 -14.24 -5.03
CA VAL A 653 26.60 -13.66 -3.68
C VAL A 653 27.40 -14.54 -2.72
N ASP A 654 28.27 -13.95 -1.92
CA ASP A 654 28.94 -14.65 -0.83
C ASP A 654 27.96 -14.93 0.31
N LEU A 655 27.93 -16.15 0.79
CA LEU A 655 27.05 -16.57 1.87
C LEU A 655 27.81 -16.67 3.19
N PRO A 656 27.26 -16.11 4.31
CA PRO A 656 27.95 -16.16 5.60
C PRO A 656 27.96 -17.55 6.23
N SER A 657 27.11 -18.46 5.73
CA SER A 657 27.03 -19.88 6.16
C SER A 657 26.45 -20.75 5.06
N THR A 658 26.34 -22.05 5.31
CA THR A 658 25.60 -22.96 4.44
C THR A 658 24.12 -22.93 4.78
N TYR A 659 23.27 -23.01 3.76
CA TYR A 659 21.82 -22.97 3.87
C TYR A 659 21.18 -24.15 3.11
N MET A 660 19.99 -24.54 3.53
CA MET A 660 19.09 -25.36 2.73
C MET A 660 18.31 -24.44 1.78
N GLU A 661 18.40 -24.66 0.48
CA GLU A 661 17.59 -23.96 -0.52
C GLU A 661 16.26 -24.73 -0.72
N LEU A 662 15.14 -24.08 -0.36
CA LEU A 662 13.84 -24.75 -0.25
C LEU A 662 13.22 -25.12 -1.61
N LEU A 663 13.49 -24.35 -2.67
CA LEU A 663 12.90 -24.62 -3.99
C LEU A 663 13.54 -25.83 -4.68
N THR A 664 14.82 -26.08 -4.43
CA THR A 664 15.56 -27.21 -5.03
C THR A 664 15.80 -28.37 -4.06
N GLY A 665 15.75 -28.12 -2.75
CA GLY A 665 16.11 -29.07 -1.71
C GLY A 665 17.61 -29.33 -1.59
N LYS A 666 18.46 -28.45 -2.14
CA LYS A 666 19.92 -28.59 -2.11
C LYS A 666 20.54 -27.71 -1.03
N THR A 667 21.66 -28.16 -0.47
CA THR A 667 22.47 -27.34 0.42
C THR A 667 23.38 -26.41 -0.41
N THR A 668 23.50 -25.16 0.01
CA THR A 668 24.38 -24.19 -0.65
C THR A 668 25.85 -24.42 -0.25
N GLY A 669 26.78 -23.92 -1.10
CA GLY A 669 28.18 -23.75 -0.72
C GLY A 669 28.43 -22.46 0.01
N ALA A 670 29.67 -21.94 -0.08
CA ALA A 670 30.06 -20.62 0.42
C ALA A 670 29.53 -19.45 -0.43
N THR A 671 29.01 -19.74 -1.60
CA THR A 671 28.44 -18.78 -2.52
C THR A 671 27.09 -19.25 -3.07
N ALA A 672 26.24 -18.32 -3.45
CA ALA A 672 25.01 -18.57 -4.20
C ALA A 672 25.10 -17.86 -5.55
N THR A 673 24.80 -18.57 -6.63
CA THR A 673 24.69 -17.99 -7.97
C THR A 673 23.23 -17.89 -8.37
N LEU A 674 22.76 -16.66 -8.57
CA LEU A 674 21.42 -16.37 -9.03
C LEU A 674 21.43 -16.04 -10.50
N ASP A 675 20.62 -16.71 -11.29
CA ASP A 675 20.39 -16.38 -12.68
C ASP A 675 19.80 -14.97 -12.82
N ARG A 676 19.74 -14.45 -14.05
CA ARG A 676 18.98 -13.22 -14.30
C ARG A 676 17.55 -13.36 -13.79
N TYR A 677 17.07 -12.36 -13.05
CA TYR A 677 15.75 -12.41 -12.38
C TYR A 677 15.54 -13.67 -11.53
N GLY A 678 16.63 -14.19 -10.97
CA GLY A 678 16.62 -15.41 -10.16
C GLY A 678 16.28 -15.12 -8.70
N VAL A 679 15.70 -16.10 -8.04
CA VAL A 679 15.37 -16.08 -6.61
C VAL A 679 15.71 -17.40 -5.96
N MET A 680 16.24 -17.35 -4.73
CA MET A 680 16.46 -18.50 -3.86
C MET A 680 15.75 -18.24 -2.52
N VAL A 681 15.19 -19.30 -1.93
CA VAL A 681 14.59 -19.24 -0.59
C VAL A 681 15.42 -20.14 0.33
N LEU A 682 16.15 -19.50 1.22
CA LEU A 682 17.16 -20.12 2.06
C LEU A 682 16.66 -20.27 3.51
N THR A 683 17.00 -21.36 4.17
CA THR A 683 16.80 -21.55 5.61
C THR A 683 18.04 -22.18 6.21
N GLU A 684 18.27 -21.92 7.48
CA GLU A 684 19.33 -22.59 8.23
C GLU A 684 19.08 -24.11 8.26
N PRO A 685 20.11 -24.95 8.22
CA PRO A 685 19.98 -26.40 8.18
C PRO A 685 19.24 -27.00 9.38
#